data_e78800581fb1dfb16b5f6ea794d8763f
#
_entry.id   e78800581fb1dfb16b5f6ea794d8763f
#
_cell.length_a   1.000
_cell.length_b   1.000
_cell.length_c   1.000
_cell.angle_alpha   90.00
_cell.angle_beta   90.00
_cell.angle_gamma   90.00
#
_symmetry.space_group_name_H-M   'P 1'
#
loop_
_entity.id
_entity.type
_entity.pdbx_description
1 polymer ?
#
loop_
_entity_poly.entity_id
_entity_poly.type
_entity_poly.pdbx_seq_one_letter_code
_entity_poly.pdbx_strand_id
1 'polypeptide(L)'
;GAVFLMLMVGFTINLLTLLAIVLSVGLVVDDAIVMVENVERHIQLGEKPFPAAIKAARELVGPIIAMTITLAAVYLPIGIQGGLTGALFREFAFTLAGAVIISGVVALTLSPMMASKLLREGDHDRGFAGFVNRRFEAFRKTYTRWLTNTLNYRPILFTVWAIVVALIFPFYMFSARELAPKEDQSVVFGVIQASANSTLDQTKLFTKQVYDVYHSFPESQSVFQITSPTGGFGGVVTKPWSERKKSTQQLQVEAAMGFSKIPGLRVISLVPPPLPGGGSFPVDFVIASTAEPQQLSDFANQLVGKAFASGLFMFADSDLKFDQPQAEVVFDRDKLRSQGVDLSKAGQDLSTLLGGNYVNRFSIQGRSYKVIPQIKRAERLTPDQLEGIYVTGKDEKLVPLSTFATLKTTTEPRDLKKFQQLNAVRIQGVIPPGVSLNTALTMLESEAAKILPKGFTVDYAGESRQLRTEGRKFLGTFLLSGILIYLVLAAQFESFRDPFIILAGSVPLALSGALLFPFLGATTINIYSQIGLITLVGLVSKNGILIVEFANKLQEQGRDKVHAVIEAATTRLRPILMTTAATVMGHMPLVFARGPGAGARNSIGITLVSGMIIGSVFTLFFVPAIYVLVARTHKKVESVDENGEKTQPELVEVAV
;
A
#
# COMPACT_ATOMS: atom_id res chain seq x y z
N GLY A 1 -21.84 -3.51 16.68
CA GLY A 1 -20.80 -4.27 17.38
C GLY A 1 -19.40 -3.78 17.04
N ALA A 2 -18.99 -3.83 15.76
CA ALA A 2 -17.65 -3.41 15.35
C ALA A 2 -17.33 -1.95 15.74
N VAL A 3 -18.24 -1.01 15.48
CA VAL A 3 -18.08 0.40 15.86
C VAL A 3 -17.99 0.58 17.40
N PHE A 4 -18.71 -0.24 18.14
CA PHE A 4 -18.62 -0.23 19.60
C PHE A 4 -17.24 -0.72 20.09
N LEU A 5 -16.70 -1.78 19.48
CA LEU A 5 -15.33 -2.22 19.80
C LEU A 5 -14.28 -1.17 19.44
N MET A 6 -14.43 -0.49 18.30
CA MET A 6 -13.55 0.64 17.94
C MET A 6 -13.56 1.72 19.01
N LEU A 7 -14.74 2.09 19.52
CA LEU A 7 -14.90 3.07 20.59
C LEU A 7 -14.20 2.62 21.87
N MET A 8 -14.37 1.35 22.26
CA MET A 8 -13.74 0.82 23.49
C MET A 8 -12.22 0.80 23.43
N VAL A 9 -11.64 0.55 22.25
CA VAL A 9 -10.18 0.49 22.03
C VAL A 9 -9.59 1.87 21.73
N GLY A 10 -10.43 2.89 21.53
CA GLY A 10 -10.01 4.26 21.21
C GLY A 10 -9.58 4.44 19.74
N PHE A 11 -10.10 3.63 18.83
CA PHE A 11 -9.82 3.77 17.41
C PHE A 11 -10.63 4.90 16.76
N THR A 12 -10.06 5.49 15.71
CA THR A 12 -10.67 6.60 15.00
C THR A 12 -11.56 6.11 13.84
N ILE A 13 -12.58 6.91 13.49
CA ILE A 13 -13.31 6.72 12.25
C ILE A 13 -12.52 7.41 11.12
N ASN A 14 -11.82 6.61 10.35
CA ASN A 14 -11.00 7.06 9.23
C ASN A 14 -11.28 6.23 7.97
N LEU A 15 -10.67 6.61 6.85
CA LEU A 15 -10.90 5.93 5.57
C LEU A 15 -10.64 4.42 5.65
N LEU A 16 -9.60 3.99 6.37
CA LEU A 16 -9.23 2.58 6.48
C LEU A 16 -10.16 1.80 7.40
N THR A 17 -10.59 2.38 8.53
CA THR A 17 -11.57 1.75 9.41
C THR A 17 -12.96 1.67 8.76
N LEU A 18 -13.35 2.68 7.98
CA LEU A 18 -14.56 2.60 7.15
C LEU A 18 -14.44 1.52 6.07
N LEU A 19 -13.27 1.38 5.45
CA LEU A 19 -12.98 0.30 4.50
C LEU A 19 -13.09 -1.08 5.18
N ALA A 20 -12.57 -1.23 6.42
CA ALA A 20 -12.73 -2.46 7.21
C ALA A 20 -14.20 -2.78 7.47
N ILE A 21 -15.01 -1.79 7.81
CA ILE A 21 -16.46 -1.99 8.01
C ILE A 21 -17.13 -2.45 6.70
N VAL A 22 -16.84 -1.81 5.57
CA VAL A 22 -17.37 -2.21 4.25
C VAL A 22 -16.97 -3.64 3.90
N LEU A 23 -15.69 -4.00 4.09
CA LEU A 23 -15.22 -5.36 3.88
C LEU A 23 -15.91 -6.37 4.81
N SER A 24 -16.15 -5.98 6.06
CA SER A 24 -16.78 -6.85 7.05
C SER A 24 -18.22 -7.23 6.68
N VAL A 25 -18.95 -6.39 5.93
CA VAL A 25 -20.32 -6.71 5.50
C VAL A 25 -20.36 -8.00 4.69
N GLY A 26 -19.47 -8.16 3.71
CA GLY A 26 -19.38 -9.39 2.92
C GLY A 26 -18.95 -10.61 3.75
N LEU A 27 -18.13 -10.40 4.80
CA LEU A 27 -17.62 -11.45 5.68
C LEU A 27 -18.66 -11.96 6.68
N VAL A 28 -19.41 -11.03 7.26
CA VAL A 28 -20.38 -11.29 8.34
C VAL A 28 -21.60 -12.08 7.82
N VAL A 29 -22.01 -11.85 6.58
CA VAL A 29 -23.16 -12.52 5.96
C VAL A 29 -22.90 -14.03 5.78
N ASP A 30 -21.65 -14.43 5.59
CA ASP A 30 -21.27 -15.82 5.32
C ASP A 30 -21.70 -16.81 6.43
N ASP A 31 -21.41 -16.47 7.69
CA ASP A 31 -21.74 -17.34 8.82
C ASP A 31 -23.27 -17.49 9.01
N ALA A 32 -24.00 -16.40 8.76
CA ALA A 32 -25.45 -16.41 8.80
C ALA A 32 -26.06 -17.26 7.68
N ILE A 33 -25.51 -17.22 6.46
CA ILE A 33 -25.95 -18.06 5.33
C ILE A 33 -25.82 -19.54 5.67
N VAL A 34 -24.64 -19.95 6.16
CA VAL A 34 -24.36 -21.35 6.52
C VAL A 34 -25.32 -21.82 7.63
N MET A 35 -25.61 -20.95 8.61
CA MET A 35 -26.53 -21.26 9.69
C MET A 35 -27.97 -21.43 9.17
N VAL A 36 -28.47 -20.47 8.41
CA VAL A 36 -29.84 -20.49 7.87
C VAL A 36 -30.07 -21.71 6.98
N GLU A 37 -29.11 -22.05 6.13
CA GLU A 37 -29.20 -23.22 5.26
C GLU A 37 -29.20 -24.53 6.05
N ASN A 38 -28.41 -24.64 7.12
CA ASN A 38 -28.44 -25.83 7.96
C ASN A 38 -29.78 -25.99 8.70
N VAL A 39 -30.39 -24.87 9.17
CA VAL A 39 -31.74 -24.86 9.73
C VAL A 39 -32.75 -25.33 8.70
N GLU A 40 -32.68 -24.79 7.48
CA GLU A 40 -33.56 -25.15 6.36
C GLU A 40 -33.45 -26.64 6.02
N ARG A 41 -32.24 -27.19 5.99
CA ARG A 41 -32.00 -28.62 5.77
C ARG A 41 -32.74 -29.49 6.79
N HIS A 42 -32.70 -29.13 8.08
CA HIS A 42 -33.42 -29.87 9.12
C HIS A 42 -34.95 -29.72 9.00
N ILE A 43 -35.45 -28.57 8.56
CA ILE A 43 -36.89 -28.39 8.27
C ILE A 43 -37.31 -29.29 7.11
N GLN A 44 -36.48 -29.40 6.06
CA GLN A 44 -36.76 -30.29 4.91
C GLN A 44 -36.74 -31.79 5.29
N LEU A 45 -36.01 -32.15 6.35
CA LEU A 45 -36.06 -33.49 6.94
C LEU A 45 -37.28 -33.77 7.83
N GLY A 46 -38.22 -32.79 7.92
CA GLY A 46 -39.48 -32.93 8.65
C GLY A 46 -39.43 -32.44 10.10
N GLU A 47 -38.32 -31.77 10.55
CA GLU A 47 -38.25 -31.18 11.87
C GLU A 47 -38.99 -29.84 11.92
N LYS A 48 -39.67 -29.54 13.05
CA LYS A 48 -40.30 -28.23 13.26
C LYS A 48 -39.22 -27.12 13.32
N PRO A 49 -39.51 -25.88 12.89
CA PRO A 49 -38.50 -24.80 12.77
C PRO A 49 -37.71 -24.53 14.05
N PHE A 50 -38.31 -24.57 15.23
CA PHE A 50 -37.61 -24.29 16.49
C PHE A 50 -36.63 -25.41 16.91
N PRO A 51 -37.01 -26.71 16.96
CA PRO A 51 -36.06 -27.81 17.16
C PRO A 51 -34.97 -27.86 16.10
N ALA A 52 -35.32 -27.67 14.82
CA ALA A 52 -34.39 -27.63 13.70
C ALA A 52 -33.32 -26.54 13.90
N ALA A 53 -33.70 -25.36 14.36
CA ALA A 53 -32.75 -24.26 14.63
C ALA A 53 -31.78 -24.59 15.78
N ILE A 54 -32.24 -25.22 16.86
CA ILE A 54 -31.38 -25.64 17.97
C ILE A 54 -30.40 -26.71 17.52
N LYS A 55 -30.86 -27.71 16.77
CA LYS A 55 -30.02 -28.80 16.28
C LYS A 55 -28.98 -28.31 15.28
N ALA A 56 -29.41 -27.46 14.33
CA ALA A 56 -28.52 -26.83 13.37
C ALA A 56 -27.43 -25.97 14.06
N ALA A 57 -27.81 -25.21 15.08
CA ALA A 57 -26.86 -24.41 15.86
C ALA A 57 -25.83 -25.29 16.56
N ARG A 58 -26.24 -26.37 17.22
CA ARG A 58 -25.34 -27.31 17.88
C ARG A 58 -24.36 -27.99 16.90
N GLU A 59 -24.82 -28.35 15.72
CA GLU A 59 -23.97 -28.93 14.67
C GLU A 59 -22.89 -27.97 14.14
N LEU A 60 -23.21 -26.66 14.11
CA LEU A 60 -22.36 -25.63 13.53
C LEU A 60 -21.52 -24.82 14.53
N VAL A 61 -21.63 -25.07 15.85
CA VAL A 61 -20.81 -24.37 16.85
C VAL A 61 -19.31 -24.53 16.56
N GLY A 62 -18.85 -25.78 16.38
CA GLY A 62 -17.44 -26.07 16.08
C GLY A 62 -16.95 -25.36 14.80
N PRO A 63 -17.58 -25.63 13.64
CA PRO A 63 -17.24 -24.98 12.38
C PRO A 63 -17.21 -23.45 12.43
N ILE A 64 -18.23 -22.80 13.02
CA ILE A 64 -18.31 -21.34 13.08
C ILE A 64 -17.20 -20.78 13.98
N ILE A 65 -16.94 -21.38 15.14
CA ILE A 65 -15.84 -20.98 16.01
C ILE A 65 -14.50 -21.12 15.28
N ALA A 66 -14.26 -22.25 14.62
CA ALA A 66 -13.05 -22.49 13.83
C ALA A 66 -12.83 -21.41 12.77
N MET A 67 -13.87 -21.14 11.96
CA MET A 67 -13.81 -20.15 10.88
C MET A 67 -13.58 -18.74 11.45
N THR A 68 -14.27 -18.38 12.54
CA THR A 68 -14.14 -17.07 13.21
C THR A 68 -12.71 -16.86 13.75
N ILE A 69 -12.16 -17.84 14.48
CA ILE A 69 -10.81 -17.74 15.05
C ILE A 69 -9.76 -17.72 13.92
N THR A 70 -9.90 -18.57 12.91
CA THR A 70 -8.97 -18.62 11.78
C THR A 70 -8.94 -17.28 11.05
N LEU A 71 -10.10 -16.70 10.77
CA LEU A 71 -10.20 -15.43 10.07
C LEU A 71 -9.70 -14.25 10.93
N ALA A 72 -9.98 -14.24 12.25
CA ALA A 72 -9.43 -13.25 13.15
C ALA A 72 -7.90 -13.36 13.27
N ALA A 73 -7.36 -14.58 13.32
CA ALA A 73 -5.91 -14.83 13.39
C ALA A 73 -5.14 -14.35 12.16
N VAL A 74 -5.77 -14.33 10.97
CA VAL A 74 -5.18 -13.77 9.74
C VAL A 74 -4.79 -12.30 9.90
N TYR A 75 -5.60 -11.53 10.63
CA TYR A 75 -5.37 -10.08 10.80
C TYR A 75 -4.39 -9.74 11.91
N LEU A 76 -4.11 -10.67 12.83
CA LEU A 76 -3.21 -10.41 13.96
C LEU A 76 -1.80 -9.99 13.53
N PRO A 77 -1.11 -10.65 12.57
CA PRO A 77 0.20 -10.22 12.10
C PRO A 77 0.21 -8.81 11.50
N ILE A 78 -0.86 -8.41 10.81
CA ILE A 78 -1.01 -7.05 10.27
C ILE A 78 -1.14 -6.05 11.42
N GLY A 79 -1.95 -6.38 12.44
CA GLY A 79 -2.19 -5.51 13.60
C GLY A 79 -0.97 -5.27 14.48
N ILE A 80 -0.02 -6.21 14.54
CA ILE A 80 1.23 -6.11 15.32
C ILE A 80 2.44 -5.68 14.48
N GLN A 81 2.28 -5.56 13.16
CA GLN A 81 3.35 -5.14 12.27
C GLN A 81 3.82 -3.72 12.62
N GLY A 82 5.13 -3.50 12.62
CA GLY A 82 5.73 -2.17 12.79
C GLY A 82 5.90 -1.43 11.46
N GLY A 83 6.28 -0.15 11.54
CA GLY A 83 6.55 0.69 10.37
C GLY A 83 5.31 1.38 9.82
N LEU A 84 5.41 1.90 8.58
CA LEU A 84 4.33 2.66 7.95
C LEU A 84 3.09 1.80 7.73
N THR A 85 3.25 0.60 7.17
CA THR A 85 2.15 -0.33 6.92
C THR A 85 1.42 -0.70 8.20
N GLY A 86 2.17 -1.00 9.29
CA GLY A 86 1.57 -1.28 10.59
C GLY A 86 0.82 -0.10 11.16
N ALA A 87 1.37 1.11 11.10
CA ALA A 87 0.69 2.32 11.58
C ALA A 87 -0.63 2.59 10.84
N LEU A 88 -0.65 2.38 9.51
CA LEU A 88 -1.84 2.57 8.69
C LEU A 88 -2.90 1.49 8.91
N PHE A 89 -2.49 0.22 8.98
CA PHE A 89 -3.45 -0.90 8.94
C PHE A 89 -3.76 -1.53 10.28
N ARG A 90 -3.17 -1.06 11.36
CA ARG A 90 -3.45 -1.57 12.72
C ARG A 90 -4.92 -1.45 13.10
N GLU A 91 -5.49 -0.25 12.94
CA GLU A 91 -6.90 -0.01 13.24
C GLU A 91 -7.81 -0.79 12.30
N PHE A 92 -7.47 -0.87 11.01
CA PHE A 92 -8.15 -1.69 10.02
C PHE A 92 -8.21 -3.16 10.42
N ALA A 93 -7.05 -3.76 10.75
CA ALA A 93 -6.92 -5.17 11.08
C ALA A 93 -7.74 -5.56 12.32
N PHE A 94 -7.61 -4.78 13.40
CA PHE A 94 -8.36 -5.06 14.63
C PHE A 94 -9.86 -4.77 14.51
N THR A 95 -10.26 -3.76 13.72
CA THR A 95 -11.67 -3.49 13.42
C THR A 95 -12.30 -4.67 12.68
N LEU A 96 -11.58 -5.21 11.68
CA LEU A 96 -12.06 -6.32 10.88
C LEU A 96 -12.09 -7.63 11.70
N ALA A 97 -11.05 -7.91 12.49
CA ALA A 97 -11.04 -9.05 13.40
C ALA A 97 -12.18 -8.97 14.42
N GLY A 98 -12.42 -7.81 15.01
CA GLY A 98 -13.54 -7.59 15.92
C GLY A 98 -14.91 -7.78 15.27
N ALA A 99 -15.08 -7.30 14.03
CA ALA A 99 -16.32 -7.51 13.27
C ALA A 99 -16.58 -8.99 13.02
N VAL A 100 -15.56 -9.76 12.69
CA VAL A 100 -15.65 -11.22 12.44
C VAL A 100 -16.00 -11.96 13.74
N ILE A 101 -15.40 -11.62 14.88
CA ILE A 101 -15.72 -12.24 16.17
C ILE A 101 -17.19 -12.00 16.53
N ILE A 102 -17.67 -10.76 16.38
CA ILE A 102 -19.08 -10.43 16.63
C ILE A 102 -20.00 -11.18 15.65
N SER A 103 -19.58 -11.34 14.39
CA SER A 103 -20.32 -12.13 13.40
C SER A 103 -20.57 -13.56 13.88
N GLY A 104 -19.51 -14.24 14.36
CA GLY A 104 -19.64 -15.59 14.92
C GLY A 104 -20.66 -15.68 16.06
N VAL A 105 -20.65 -14.71 16.98
CA VAL A 105 -21.63 -14.64 18.07
C VAL A 105 -23.06 -14.44 17.53
N VAL A 106 -23.24 -13.53 16.59
CA VAL A 106 -24.55 -13.27 15.95
C VAL A 106 -25.04 -14.48 15.17
N ALA A 107 -24.17 -15.16 14.44
CA ALA A 107 -24.51 -16.37 13.67
C ALA A 107 -24.95 -17.54 14.57
N LEU A 108 -24.38 -17.66 15.78
CA LEU A 108 -24.75 -18.73 16.73
C LEU A 108 -25.95 -18.39 17.61
N THR A 109 -26.36 -17.12 17.69
CA THR A 109 -27.46 -16.69 18.57
C THR A 109 -28.64 -16.12 17.81
N LEU A 110 -28.47 -14.99 17.12
CA LEU A 110 -29.54 -14.27 16.45
C LEU A 110 -30.01 -14.99 15.18
N SER A 111 -29.09 -15.52 14.36
CA SER A 111 -29.44 -16.14 13.08
C SER A 111 -30.33 -17.38 13.24
N PRO A 112 -30.05 -18.36 14.12
CA PRO A 112 -30.94 -19.50 14.33
C PRO A 112 -32.27 -19.07 14.94
N MET A 113 -32.29 -18.10 15.85
CA MET A 113 -33.52 -17.57 16.44
C MET A 113 -34.43 -16.94 15.36
N MET A 114 -33.86 -16.14 14.48
CA MET A 114 -34.61 -15.53 13.37
C MET A 114 -35.07 -16.60 12.38
N ALA A 115 -34.21 -17.55 12.00
CA ALA A 115 -34.56 -18.64 11.10
C ALA A 115 -35.74 -19.46 11.65
N SER A 116 -35.77 -19.76 12.96
CA SER A 116 -36.88 -20.49 13.58
C SER A 116 -38.23 -19.82 13.51
N LYS A 117 -38.26 -18.49 13.33
CA LYS A 117 -39.49 -17.68 13.24
C LYS A 117 -39.90 -17.34 11.81
N LEU A 118 -38.92 -17.21 10.91
CA LEU A 118 -39.16 -16.74 9.53
C LEU A 118 -39.32 -17.89 8.53
N LEU A 119 -38.66 -19.03 8.73
CA LEU A 119 -38.76 -20.17 7.83
C LEU A 119 -40.01 -20.97 8.11
N ARG A 120 -40.67 -21.43 7.03
CA ARG A 120 -41.92 -22.22 7.08
C ARG A 120 -41.75 -23.48 6.23
N GLU A 121 -42.42 -24.54 6.62
CA GLU A 121 -42.51 -25.78 5.83
C GLU A 121 -43.18 -25.51 4.48
N GLY A 122 -42.59 -25.96 3.38
CA GLY A 122 -43.18 -25.99 2.04
C GLY A 122 -43.03 -24.73 1.17
N ASP A 123 -42.30 -23.70 1.60
CA ASP A 123 -42.09 -22.48 0.80
C ASP A 123 -41.16 -22.65 -0.42
N HIS A 124 -40.43 -23.78 -0.53
CA HIS A 124 -39.35 -23.97 -1.50
C HIS A 124 -39.79 -24.38 -2.91
N ASP A 125 -40.99 -24.96 -3.06
CA ASP A 125 -41.44 -25.51 -4.35
C ASP A 125 -42.35 -24.56 -5.13
N ARG A 126 -42.63 -23.38 -4.61
CA ARG A 126 -43.61 -22.43 -5.21
C ARG A 126 -42.92 -21.22 -5.83
N GLY A 127 -43.40 -20.81 -6.99
CA GLY A 127 -43.01 -19.55 -7.65
C GLY A 127 -41.54 -19.49 -8.09
N PHE A 128 -40.92 -18.32 -7.90
CA PHE A 128 -39.55 -18.06 -8.30
C PHE A 128 -38.53 -18.94 -7.53
N ALA A 129 -38.79 -19.20 -6.26
CA ALA A 129 -37.94 -20.07 -5.45
C ALA A 129 -37.83 -21.50 -6.02
N GLY A 130 -38.98 -22.07 -6.44
CA GLY A 130 -39.02 -23.39 -7.07
C GLY A 130 -38.28 -23.44 -8.44
N PHE A 131 -38.31 -22.34 -9.22
CA PHE A 131 -37.54 -22.24 -10.45
C PHE A 131 -36.03 -22.26 -10.17
N VAL A 132 -35.56 -21.44 -9.22
CA VAL A 132 -34.15 -21.37 -8.82
C VAL A 132 -33.69 -22.73 -8.28
N ASN A 133 -34.48 -23.36 -7.42
CA ASN A 133 -34.17 -24.65 -6.83
C ASN A 133 -33.99 -25.75 -7.91
N ARG A 134 -34.91 -25.85 -8.87
CA ARG A 134 -34.80 -26.83 -9.98
C ARG A 134 -33.55 -26.60 -10.84
N ARG A 135 -33.19 -25.34 -11.13
CA ARG A 135 -31.96 -25.02 -11.88
C ARG A 135 -30.70 -25.38 -11.08
N PHE A 136 -30.74 -25.10 -9.78
CA PHE A 136 -29.62 -25.45 -8.90
C PHE A 136 -29.43 -26.96 -8.78
N GLU A 137 -30.50 -27.76 -8.64
CA GLU A 137 -30.43 -29.21 -8.61
C GLU A 137 -29.84 -29.82 -9.90
N ALA A 138 -30.20 -29.28 -11.06
CA ALA A 138 -29.57 -29.66 -12.33
C ALA A 138 -28.07 -29.33 -12.35
N PHE A 139 -27.69 -28.18 -11.82
CA PHE A 139 -26.27 -27.79 -11.69
C PHE A 139 -25.54 -28.69 -10.69
N ARG A 140 -26.12 -29.00 -9.53
CA ARG A 140 -25.58 -29.93 -8.52
C ARG A 140 -25.27 -31.29 -9.13
N LYS A 141 -26.21 -31.87 -9.88
CA LYS A 141 -26.01 -33.15 -10.57
C LYS A 141 -24.86 -33.11 -11.59
N THR A 142 -24.76 -32.02 -12.32
CA THR A 142 -23.66 -31.80 -13.28
C THR A 142 -22.33 -31.68 -12.57
N TYR A 143 -22.25 -30.89 -11.50
CA TYR A 143 -21.04 -30.76 -10.68
C TYR A 143 -20.60 -32.10 -10.08
N THR A 144 -21.53 -32.87 -9.49
CA THR A 144 -21.21 -34.19 -8.93
C THR A 144 -20.60 -35.13 -9.98
N ARG A 145 -21.17 -35.12 -11.20
CA ARG A 145 -20.62 -35.89 -12.32
C ARG A 145 -19.21 -35.44 -12.70
N TRP A 146 -18.99 -34.14 -12.80
CA TRP A 146 -17.67 -33.58 -13.11
C TRP A 146 -16.66 -33.87 -12.00
N LEU A 147 -17.03 -33.70 -10.74
CA LEU A 147 -16.15 -34.02 -9.61
C LEU A 147 -15.74 -35.48 -9.60
N THR A 148 -16.71 -36.40 -9.75
CA THR A 148 -16.43 -37.84 -9.81
C THR A 148 -15.50 -38.22 -10.97
N ASN A 149 -15.75 -37.66 -12.16
CA ASN A 149 -14.87 -37.85 -13.31
C ASN A 149 -13.47 -37.31 -13.07
N THR A 150 -13.36 -36.12 -12.50
CA THR A 150 -12.08 -35.46 -12.21
C THR A 150 -11.27 -36.26 -11.19
N LEU A 151 -11.91 -36.83 -10.17
CA LEU A 151 -11.25 -37.69 -9.19
C LEU A 151 -10.74 -39.00 -9.78
N ASN A 152 -11.30 -39.49 -10.90
CA ASN A 152 -10.78 -40.64 -11.63
C ASN A 152 -9.51 -40.32 -12.42
N TYR A 153 -9.32 -39.06 -12.86
CA TYR A 153 -8.14 -38.58 -13.63
C TYR A 153 -7.17 -37.76 -12.76
N ARG A 154 -6.87 -38.23 -11.53
CA ARG A 154 -6.04 -37.56 -10.53
C ARG A 154 -4.71 -36.99 -11.08
N PRO A 155 -3.91 -37.71 -11.90
CA PRO A 155 -2.65 -37.17 -12.40
C PRO A 155 -2.81 -35.85 -13.19
N ILE A 156 -3.85 -35.78 -14.03
CA ILE A 156 -4.15 -34.58 -14.82
C ILE A 156 -4.49 -33.41 -13.89
N LEU A 157 -5.33 -33.69 -12.88
CA LEU A 157 -5.72 -32.64 -11.90
C LEU A 157 -4.51 -32.09 -11.15
N PHE A 158 -3.61 -32.95 -10.66
CA PHE A 158 -2.40 -32.50 -9.96
C PHE A 158 -1.41 -31.79 -10.89
N THR A 159 -1.36 -32.17 -12.17
CA THR A 159 -0.56 -31.41 -13.17
C THR A 159 -1.11 -30.01 -13.35
N VAL A 160 -2.43 -29.85 -13.48
CA VAL A 160 -3.08 -28.51 -13.54
C VAL A 160 -2.80 -27.72 -12.27
N TRP A 161 -2.92 -28.35 -11.09
CA TRP A 161 -2.59 -27.71 -9.81
C TRP A 161 -1.15 -27.22 -9.79
N ALA A 162 -0.20 -28.06 -10.16
CA ALA A 162 1.23 -27.70 -10.18
C ALA A 162 1.51 -26.54 -11.16
N ILE A 163 0.88 -26.52 -12.33
CA ILE A 163 0.99 -25.42 -13.29
C ILE A 163 0.45 -24.12 -12.68
N VAL A 164 -0.76 -24.15 -12.10
CA VAL A 164 -1.38 -22.94 -11.51
C VAL A 164 -0.55 -22.42 -10.33
N VAL A 165 -0.01 -23.31 -9.51
CA VAL A 165 0.91 -22.94 -8.41
C VAL A 165 2.21 -22.33 -8.97
N ALA A 166 2.78 -22.93 -10.02
CA ALA A 166 4.00 -22.42 -10.65
C ALA A 166 3.80 -21.03 -11.28
N LEU A 167 2.59 -20.73 -11.78
CA LEU A 167 2.24 -19.42 -12.34
C LEU A 167 2.22 -18.29 -11.30
N ILE A 168 2.11 -18.57 -10.00
CA ILE A 168 2.20 -17.57 -8.94
C ILE A 168 3.53 -16.82 -9.04
N PHE A 169 4.63 -17.53 -9.30
CA PHE A 169 5.96 -16.94 -9.36
C PHE A 169 6.10 -15.89 -10.50
N PRO A 170 5.83 -16.22 -11.78
CA PRO A 170 5.90 -15.22 -12.84
C PRO A 170 4.86 -14.11 -12.67
N PHE A 171 3.64 -14.40 -12.23
CA PHE A 171 2.64 -13.36 -11.97
C PHE A 171 3.11 -12.36 -10.92
N TYR A 172 3.71 -12.84 -9.83
CA TYR A 172 4.28 -11.96 -8.81
C TYR A 172 5.53 -11.22 -9.29
N MET A 173 6.42 -11.88 -10.04
CA MET A 173 7.71 -11.31 -10.47
C MET A 173 7.55 -10.21 -11.52
N PHE A 174 6.66 -10.41 -12.50
CA PHE A 174 6.48 -9.48 -13.62
C PHE A 174 5.37 -8.45 -13.40
N SER A 175 4.62 -8.52 -12.30
CA SER A 175 3.66 -7.48 -11.95
C SER A 175 4.36 -6.18 -11.55
N ALA A 176 3.77 -5.05 -11.95
CA ALA A 176 4.23 -3.72 -11.53
C ALA A 176 4.12 -3.55 -10.02
N ARG A 177 5.16 -2.98 -9.39
CA ARG A 177 5.22 -2.78 -7.94
C ARG A 177 5.40 -1.30 -7.62
N GLU A 178 4.57 -0.83 -6.71
CA GLU A 178 4.64 0.53 -6.15
C GLU A 178 4.29 0.48 -4.65
N LEU A 179 4.55 1.55 -3.93
CA LEU A 179 4.22 1.62 -2.51
C LEU A 179 2.72 1.66 -2.29
N ALA A 180 2.06 2.58 -2.97
CA ALA A 180 0.61 2.74 -3.00
C ALA A 180 0.19 3.35 -4.34
N PRO A 181 -1.05 3.13 -4.81
CA PRO A 181 -1.56 3.75 -6.03
C PRO A 181 -1.54 5.27 -5.93
N LYS A 182 -1.20 5.94 -7.03
CA LYS A 182 -1.25 7.40 -7.11
C LYS A 182 -2.70 7.88 -7.00
N GLU A 183 -2.98 8.64 -5.95
CA GLU A 183 -4.30 9.19 -5.69
C GLU A 183 -4.41 10.62 -6.21
N ASP A 184 -5.58 10.97 -6.70
CA ASP A 184 -5.89 12.35 -7.04
C ASP A 184 -6.35 13.10 -5.80
N GLN A 185 -5.44 13.85 -5.20
CA GLN A 185 -5.66 14.62 -3.97
C GLN A 185 -6.11 16.06 -4.25
N SER A 186 -6.54 16.37 -5.48
CA SER A 186 -6.99 17.71 -5.90
C SER A 186 -5.91 18.79 -5.82
N VAL A 187 -4.62 18.40 -5.88
CA VAL A 187 -3.49 19.35 -5.86
C VAL A 187 -2.44 18.92 -6.86
N VAL A 188 -1.86 19.90 -7.57
CA VAL A 188 -0.64 19.73 -8.38
C VAL A 188 0.40 20.69 -7.90
N PHE A 189 1.59 20.22 -7.56
CA PHE A 189 2.71 21.00 -7.09
C PHE A 189 3.71 21.31 -8.20
N GLY A 190 4.47 22.39 -8.01
CA GLY A 190 5.64 22.74 -8.81
C GLY A 190 6.83 23.06 -7.90
N VAL A 191 7.91 22.32 -8.06
CA VAL A 191 9.21 22.68 -7.49
C VAL A 191 9.93 23.56 -8.50
N ILE A 192 10.20 24.80 -8.11
CA ILE A 192 10.77 25.82 -8.97
C ILE A 192 12.26 25.92 -8.64
N GLN A 193 13.10 25.73 -9.64
CA GLN A 193 14.55 25.89 -9.55
C GLN A 193 14.99 27.05 -10.45
N ALA A 194 15.61 28.05 -9.84
CA ALA A 194 16.24 29.16 -10.55
C ALA A 194 17.75 28.96 -10.65
N SER A 195 18.42 29.79 -11.46
CA SER A 195 19.89 29.83 -11.53
C SER A 195 20.48 30.17 -10.16
N ALA A 196 21.65 29.65 -9.85
CA ALA A 196 22.33 29.88 -8.56
C ALA A 196 22.61 31.37 -8.28
N ASN A 197 22.79 32.16 -9.32
CA ASN A 197 23.06 33.60 -9.25
C ASN A 197 21.82 34.48 -9.44
N SER A 198 20.61 33.90 -9.45
CA SER A 198 19.38 34.68 -9.62
C SER A 198 19.11 35.60 -8.45
N THR A 199 18.62 36.80 -8.76
CA THR A 199 18.08 37.70 -7.76
C THR A 199 16.60 37.45 -7.52
N LEU A 200 16.08 37.86 -6.36
CA LEU A 200 14.66 37.69 -6.05
C LEU A 200 13.76 38.35 -7.10
N ASP A 201 14.15 39.53 -7.58
CA ASP A 201 13.35 40.30 -8.56
C ASP A 201 13.31 39.55 -9.91
N GLN A 202 14.43 38.99 -10.35
CA GLN A 202 14.49 38.17 -11.55
C GLN A 202 13.64 36.91 -11.39
N THR A 203 13.77 36.21 -10.27
CA THR A 203 12.99 34.99 -10.02
C THR A 203 11.49 35.28 -9.98
N LYS A 204 11.06 36.44 -9.42
CA LYS A 204 9.66 36.89 -9.42
C LYS A 204 9.09 37.08 -10.82
N LEU A 205 9.87 37.64 -11.77
CA LEU A 205 9.41 37.83 -13.15
C LEU A 205 9.02 36.48 -13.82
N PHE A 206 9.85 35.47 -13.61
CA PHE A 206 9.60 34.14 -14.20
C PHE A 206 8.56 33.34 -13.42
N THR A 207 8.54 33.43 -12.09
CA THR A 207 7.57 32.68 -11.28
C THR A 207 6.15 33.21 -11.46
N LYS A 208 5.97 34.47 -11.89
CA LYS A 208 4.67 34.96 -12.33
C LYS A 208 4.11 34.14 -13.49
N GLN A 209 4.95 33.78 -14.46
CA GLN A 209 4.52 32.93 -15.57
C GLN A 209 4.11 31.53 -15.11
N VAL A 210 4.76 30.99 -14.07
CA VAL A 210 4.35 29.71 -13.43
C VAL A 210 2.96 29.84 -12.82
N TYR A 211 2.70 30.96 -12.11
CA TYR A 211 1.38 31.27 -11.58
C TYR A 211 0.34 31.35 -12.70
N ASP A 212 0.64 32.03 -13.80
CA ASP A 212 -0.26 32.22 -14.93
C ASP A 212 -0.62 30.88 -15.60
N VAL A 213 0.33 29.95 -15.71
CA VAL A 213 0.05 28.58 -16.21
C VAL A 213 -0.96 27.87 -15.30
N TYR A 214 -0.74 27.86 -13.99
CA TYR A 214 -1.69 27.21 -13.06
C TYR A 214 -3.05 27.90 -13.04
N HIS A 215 -3.08 29.23 -13.12
CA HIS A 215 -4.32 30.00 -13.12
C HIS A 215 -5.14 29.82 -14.39
N SER A 216 -4.49 29.48 -15.51
CA SER A 216 -5.15 29.26 -16.80
C SER A 216 -5.98 27.99 -16.87
N PHE A 217 -5.81 27.04 -15.95
CA PHE A 217 -6.59 25.81 -15.96
C PHE A 217 -8.06 26.05 -15.56
N PRO A 218 -9.02 25.57 -16.35
CA PRO A 218 -10.45 25.67 -16.00
C PRO A 218 -10.79 24.97 -14.65
N GLU A 219 -10.01 23.97 -14.28
CA GLU A 219 -10.12 23.22 -13.06
C GLU A 219 -9.47 23.90 -11.85
N SER A 220 -8.79 25.03 -12.03
CA SER A 220 -8.16 25.79 -10.94
C SER A 220 -9.20 26.38 -9.99
N GLN A 221 -9.05 26.14 -8.69
CA GLN A 221 -9.80 26.79 -7.63
C GLN A 221 -8.98 27.91 -7.00
N SER A 222 -7.74 27.61 -6.64
CA SER A 222 -6.79 28.56 -6.08
C SER A 222 -5.36 28.17 -6.43
N VAL A 223 -4.49 29.18 -6.53
CA VAL A 223 -3.06 29.01 -6.80
C VAL A 223 -2.29 29.64 -5.65
N PHE A 224 -1.30 28.92 -5.13
CA PHE A 224 -0.37 29.44 -4.15
C PHE A 224 1.07 29.32 -4.65
N GLN A 225 1.93 30.23 -4.23
CA GLN A 225 3.33 30.21 -4.64
C GLN A 225 4.21 30.90 -3.60
N ILE A 226 5.32 30.25 -3.27
CA ILE A 226 6.39 30.76 -2.44
C ILE A 226 7.60 30.95 -3.34
N THR A 227 8.14 32.17 -3.41
CA THR A 227 9.29 32.52 -4.25
C THR A 227 10.47 32.91 -3.38
N SER A 228 11.62 32.32 -3.63
CA SER A 228 12.92 32.67 -3.04
C SER A 228 13.92 33.02 -4.16
N PRO A 229 15.08 33.63 -3.85
CA PRO A 229 16.05 34.00 -4.89
C PRO A 229 16.44 32.88 -5.82
N THR A 230 16.74 31.69 -5.27
CA THR A 230 17.23 30.53 -6.02
C THR A 230 16.14 29.56 -6.47
N GLY A 231 14.86 29.94 -6.31
CA GLY A 231 13.74 29.09 -6.71
C GLY A 231 12.50 29.30 -5.88
N GLY A 232 11.74 28.23 -5.66
CA GLY A 232 10.51 28.30 -4.90
C GLY A 232 9.70 27.01 -4.97
N PHE A 233 8.50 27.11 -4.45
CA PHE A 233 7.52 26.05 -4.43
C PHE A 233 6.14 26.65 -4.61
N GLY A 234 5.31 26.01 -5.40
CA GLY A 234 3.94 26.47 -5.60
C GLY A 234 3.05 25.38 -6.10
N GLY A 235 1.79 25.71 -6.33
CA GLY A 235 0.85 24.72 -6.84
C GLY A 235 -0.54 25.27 -7.05
N VAL A 236 -1.37 24.43 -7.66
CA VAL A 236 -2.78 24.67 -7.88
C VAL A 236 -3.60 23.70 -7.05
N VAL A 237 -4.55 24.23 -6.31
CA VAL A 237 -5.65 23.46 -5.72
C VAL A 237 -6.77 23.44 -6.75
N THR A 238 -7.20 22.25 -7.14
CA THR A 238 -8.24 22.06 -8.15
C THR A 238 -9.63 22.02 -7.53
N LYS A 239 -10.64 22.34 -8.33
CA LYS A 239 -12.06 22.21 -7.96
C LYS A 239 -12.38 20.79 -7.48
N PRO A 240 -13.47 20.62 -6.73
CA PRO A 240 -13.97 19.29 -6.35
C PRO A 240 -14.14 18.36 -7.54
N TRP A 241 -14.05 17.05 -7.31
CA TRP A 241 -14.16 16.01 -8.34
C TRP A 241 -15.42 16.12 -9.21
N SER A 242 -16.54 16.53 -8.62
CA SER A 242 -17.83 16.71 -9.32
C SER A 242 -17.84 17.86 -10.31
N GLU A 243 -16.92 18.82 -10.18
CA GLU A 243 -16.89 20.06 -10.96
C GLU A 243 -15.75 20.09 -12.00
N ARG A 244 -14.95 19.07 -12.09
CA ARG A 244 -13.81 18.99 -13.00
C ARG A 244 -13.87 17.81 -13.95
N LYS A 245 -13.27 17.97 -15.13
CA LYS A 245 -13.20 16.92 -16.15
C LYS A 245 -11.86 16.19 -16.15
N LYS A 246 -10.77 16.88 -15.78
CA LYS A 246 -9.42 16.35 -15.81
C LYS A 246 -8.96 15.93 -14.41
N SER A 247 -8.22 14.83 -14.33
CA SER A 247 -7.54 14.40 -13.11
C SER A 247 -6.29 15.24 -12.84
N THR A 248 -5.81 15.23 -11.59
CA THR A 248 -4.54 15.92 -11.24
C THR A 248 -3.35 15.33 -11.99
N GLN A 249 -3.35 14.05 -12.34
CA GLN A 249 -2.31 13.43 -13.16
C GLN A 249 -2.29 14.00 -14.59
N GLN A 250 -3.45 14.25 -15.18
CA GLN A 250 -3.55 14.89 -16.50
C GLN A 250 -3.10 16.35 -16.43
N LEU A 251 -3.54 17.08 -15.40
CA LEU A 251 -3.12 18.48 -15.17
C LEU A 251 -1.62 18.58 -14.89
N GLN A 252 -1.02 17.60 -14.22
CA GLN A 252 0.43 17.54 -14.00
C GLN A 252 1.21 17.54 -15.32
N VAL A 253 0.77 16.72 -16.29
CA VAL A 253 1.42 16.63 -17.61
C VAL A 253 1.24 17.94 -18.38
N GLU A 254 0.03 18.52 -18.38
CA GLU A 254 -0.24 19.81 -19.03
C GLU A 254 0.58 20.94 -18.39
N ALA A 255 0.67 20.98 -17.07
CA ALA A 255 1.50 21.93 -16.33
C ALA A 255 2.98 21.80 -16.75
N ALA A 256 3.50 20.58 -16.80
CA ALA A 256 4.89 20.33 -17.23
C ALA A 256 5.15 20.84 -18.64
N MET A 257 4.21 20.65 -19.58
CA MET A 257 4.30 21.21 -20.95
C MET A 257 4.22 22.74 -20.95
N GLY A 258 3.40 23.33 -20.09
CA GLY A 258 3.33 24.78 -19.92
C GLY A 258 4.64 25.36 -19.37
N PHE A 259 5.21 24.73 -18.37
CA PHE A 259 6.45 25.16 -17.72
C PHE A 259 7.68 25.05 -18.62
N SER A 260 7.72 24.08 -19.52
CA SER A 260 8.84 23.92 -20.46
C SER A 260 9.03 25.14 -21.37
N LYS A 261 8.03 26.00 -21.50
CA LYS A 261 8.05 27.24 -22.30
C LYS A 261 8.56 28.45 -21.53
N ILE A 262 8.75 28.34 -20.21
CA ILE A 262 9.19 29.45 -19.36
C ILE A 262 10.72 29.51 -19.36
N PRO A 263 11.34 30.57 -19.90
CA PRO A 263 12.79 30.69 -19.88
C PRO A 263 13.26 31.06 -18.47
N GLY A 264 14.52 30.73 -18.15
CA GLY A 264 15.18 31.14 -16.91
C GLY A 264 14.78 30.42 -15.61
N LEU A 265 13.80 29.51 -15.66
CA LEU A 265 13.43 28.62 -14.58
C LEU A 265 13.31 27.17 -15.05
N ARG A 266 13.61 26.26 -14.16
CA ARG A 266 13.24 24.84 -14.30
C ARG A 266 12.13 24.55 -13.31
N VAL A 267 10.96 24.15 -13.80
CA VAL A 267 9.82 23.82 -12.94
C VAL A 267 9.48 22.36 -13.10
N ILE A 268 9.49 21.62 -12.00
CA ILE A 268 9.17 20.21 -11.95
C ILE A 268 7.74 20.06 -11.42
N SER A 269 6.84 19.60 -12.27
CA SER A 269 5.44 19.36 -11.90
C SER A 269 5.30 18.02 -11.18
N LEU A 270 4.64 18.01 -10.02
CA LEU A 270 4.50 16.89 -9.12
C LEU A 270 3.05 16.80 -8.62
N VAL A 271 2.64 15.57 -8.27
CA VAL A 271 1.45 15.33 -7.45
C VAL A 271 1.88 14.92 -6.05
N PRO A 272 1.06 15.17 -5.02
CA PRO A 272 1.39 14.73 -3.66
C PRO A 272 1.65 13.22 -3.60
N PRO A 273 2.59 12.77 -2.77
CA PRO A 273 2.81 11.35 -2.56
C PRO A 273 1.55 10.70 -1.99
N PRO A 274 1.26 9.42 -2.34
CA PRO A 274 0.03 8.75 -1.89
C PRO A 274 0.00 8.49 -0.39
N LEU A 275 1.16 8.47 0.26
CA LEU A 275 1.31 8.20 1.70
C LEU A 275 2.19 9.26 2.38
N PRO A 276 1.98 9.49 3.69
CA PRO A 276 2.81 10.41 4.46
C PRO A 276 4.29 10.00 4.47
N GLY A 277 5.18 11.01 4.48
CA GLY A 277 6.63 10.79 4.53
C GLY A 277 7.27 10.40 3.19
N GLY A 278 6.51 10.47 2.08
CA GLY A 278 7.00 10.13 0.74
C GLY A 278 8.03 11.11 0.15
N GLY A 279 8.23 12.28 0.76
CA GLY A 279 9.13 13.30 0.22
C GLY A 279 8.50 14.06 -0.95
N SER A 280 9.31 14.91 -1.61
CA SER A 280 8.86 15.71 -2.76
C SER A 280 8.94 14.94 -4.09
N PHE A 281 9.87 14.00 -4.20
CA PHE A 281 10.10 13.23 -5.42
C PHE A 281 9.82 11.74 -5.17
N PRO A 282 9.16 11.04 -6.10
CA PRO A 282 8.93 9.60 -5.97
C PRO A 282 10.23 8.79 -6.02
N VAL A 283 11.17 9.17 -6.91
CA VAL A 283 12.51 8.61 -6.92
C VAL A 283 13.42 9.51 -6.08
N ASP A 284 13.97 8.95 -5.00
CA ASP A 284 14.94 9.62 -4.12
C ASP A 284 16.02 8.59 -3.76
N PHE A 285 17.04 8.52 -4.59
CA PHE A 285 18.15 7.56 -4.55
C PHE A 285 19.39 8.24 -3.96
N VAL A 286 19.88 7.69 -2.87
CA VAL A 286 20.97 8.30 -2.07
C VAL A 286 22.27 7.54 -2.32
N ILE A 287 23.33 8.27 -2.63
CA ILE A 287 24.72 7.76 -2.65
C ILE A 287 25.44 8.43 -1.49
N ALA A 288 26.01 7.64 -0.60
CA ALA A 288 26.74 8.15 0.57
C ALA A 288 28.14 7.54 0.68
N SER A 289 29.10 8.35 1.09
CA SER A 289 30.50 7.95 1.26
C SER A 289 31.23 8.92 2.20
N THR A 290 32.42 8.54 2.65
CA THR A 290 33.40 9.44 3.29
C THR A 290 34.23 10.24 2.26
N ALA A 291 34.04 9.97 0.96
CA ALA A 291 34.76 10.64 -0.12
C ALA A 291 34.42 12.14 -0.21
N GLU A 292 35.26 12.87 -0.94
CA GLU A 292 35.03 14.30 -1.20
C GLU A 292 33.73 14.52 -1.98
N PRO A 293 33.00 15.62 -1.68
CA PRO A 293 31.73 15.94 -2.34
C PRO A 293 31.81 15.99 -3.88
N GLN A 294 32.94 16.42 -4.43
CA GLN A 294 33.12 16.47 -5.88
C GLN A 294 33.04 15.08 -6.52
N GLN A 295 33.64 14.05 -5.92
CA GLN A 295 33.57 12.69 -6.42
C GLN A 295 32.14 12.14 -6.37
N LEU A 296 31.38 12.47 -5.30
CA LEU A 296 29.98 12.11 -5.19
C LEU A 296 29.16 12.75 -6.33
N SER A 297 29.42 14.04 -6.63
CA SER A 297 28.77 14.76 -7.72
C SER A 297 29.06 14.12 -9.09
N ASP A 298 30.32 13.73 -9.33
CA ASP A 298 30.73 13.13 -10.60
C ASP A 298 30.02 11.78 -10.85
N PHE A 299 29.94 10.90 -9.83
CA PHE A 299 29.19 9.64 -9.94
C PHE A 299 27.66 9.88 -10.06
N ALA A 300 27.11 10.83 -9.32
CA ALA A 300 25.70 11.17 -9.41
C ALA A 300 25.34 11.66 -10.83
N ASN A 301 26.17 12.52 -11.43
CA ASN A 301 25.95 13.03 -12.79
C ASN A 301 26.02 11.92 -13.83
N GLN A 302 26.93 10.95 -13.70
CA GLN A 302 26.98 9.77 -14.57
C GLN A 302 25.69 8.95 -14.46
N LEU A 303 25.19 8.70 -13.22
CA LEU A 303 23.94 7.97 -13.01
C LEU A 303 22.73 8.74 -13.54
N VAL A 304 22.67 10.06 -13.39
CA VAL A 304 21.65 10.92 -13.97
C VAL A 304 21.65 10.81 -15.50
N GLY A 305 22.83 10.80 -16.13
CA GLY A 305 22.97 10.56 -17.58
C GLY A 305 22.40 9.19 -18.01
N LYS A 306 22.68 8.12 -17.24
CA LYS A 306 22.12 6.79 -17.46
C LYS A 306 20.61 6.75 -17.24
N ALA A 307 20.09 7.47 -16.23
CA ALA A 307 18.67 7.59 -15.99
C ALA A 307 17.92 8.18 -17.19
N PHE A 308 18.43 9.25 -17.79
CA PHE A 308 17.84 9.82 -19.00
C PHE A 308 17.95 8.87 -20.20
N ALA A 309 19.09 8.23 -20.39
CA ALA A 309 19.29 7.30 -21.50
C ALA A 309 18.36 6.07 -21.44
N SER A 310 17.87 5.71 -20.25
CA SER A 310 16.95 4.59 -20.07
C SER A 310 15.53 4.84 -20.56
N GLY A 311 15.12 6.10 -20.73
CA GLY A 311 13.74 6.49 -21.04
C GLY A 311 12.74 6.26 -19.90
N LEU A 312 13.18 5.81 -18.73
CA LEU A 312 12.31 5.54 -17.57
C LEU A 312 12.02 6.79 -16.72
N PHE A 313 12.62 7.94 -17.03
CA PHE A 313 12.51 9.16 -16.27
C PHE A 313 12.03 10.32 -17.15
N MET A 314 10.99 11.02 -16.70
CA MET A 314 10.63 12.34 -17.23
C MET A 314 11.60 13.42 -16.73
N PHE A 315 12.10 13.24 -15.53
CA PHE A 315 13.02 14.11 -14.85
C PHE A 315 13.96 13.29 -13.97
N ALA A 316 15.24 13.58 -14.02
CA ALA A 316 16.25 13.11 -13.08
C ALA A 316 17.28 14.21 -12.86
N ASP A 317 17.68 14.46 -11.62
CA ASP A 317 18.69 15.45 -11.31
C ASP A 317 19.39 15.13 -9.97
N SER A 318 20.61 15.62 -9.83
CA SER A 318 21.38 15.58 -8.58
C SER A 318 21.06 16.80 -7.73
N ASP A 319 20.93 16.63 -6.42
CA ASP A 319 20.78 17.73 -5.48
C ASP A 319 22.11 18.39 -5.07
N LEU A 320 23.24 17.79 -5.42
CA LEU A 320 24.58 18.33 -5.21
C LEU A 320 25.09 18.96 -6.52
N LYS A 321 25.22 20.29 -6.52
CA LYS A 321 25.66 21.07 -7.67
C LYS A 321 26.74 22.05 -7.27
N PHE A 322 27.83 22.07 -8.02
CA PHE A 322 28.93 23.03 -7.89
C PHE A 322 28.73 24.17 -8.89
N ASP A 323 27.67 24.96 -8.72
CA ASP A 323 27.25 25.98 -9.68
C ASP A 323 26.99 27.35 -9.04
N GLN A 324 27.27 27.52 -7.74
CA GLN A 324 27.08 28.80 -7.07
C GLN A 324 28.33 29.65 -7.18
N PRO A 325 28.31 30.80 -7.91
CA PRO A 325 29.40 31.71 -7.92
C PRO A 325 29.65 32.31 -6.52
N GLN A 326 30.89 32.30 -6.10
CA GLN A 326 31.36 32.82 -4.82
C GLN A 326 32.51 33.79 -5.03
N ALA A 327 32.46 34.93 -4.36
CA ALA A 327 33.58 35.87 -4.26
C ALA A 327 34.30 35.66 -2.91
N GLU A 328 35.49 35.11 -2.96
CA GLU A 328 36.37 34.92 -1.80
C GLU A 328 37.22 36.16 -1.60
N VAL A 329 37.13 36.78 -0.42
CA VAL A 329 38.00 37.92 -0.04
C VAL A 329 39.26 37.40 0.61
N VAL A 330 40.33 37.38 -0.13
CA VAL A 330 41.63 36.89 0.34
C VAL A 330 42.45 38.03 0.91
N PHE A 331 42.66 38.03 2.23
CA PHE A 331 43.38 39.04 2.94
C PHE A 331 44.89 38.81 2.89
N ASP A 332 45.68 39.85 2.51
CA ASP A 332 47.13 39.92 2.67
C ASP A 332 47.42 40.39 4.10
N ARG A 333 47.85 39.44 4.95
CA ARG A 333 48.07 39.72 6.38
C ARG A 333 49.20 40.68 6.65
N ASP A 334 50.20 40.74 5.77
CA ASP A 334 51.34 41.64 5.95
C ASP A 334 50.96 43.08 5.57
N LYS A 335 50.19 43.26 4.52
CA LYS A 335 49.61 44.57 4.17
C LYS A 335 48.61 45.04 5.23
N LEU A 336 47.79 44.16 5.78
CA LEU A 336 46.90 44.49 6.89
C LEU A 336 47.68 45.11 8.08
N ARG A 337 48.75 44.42 8.49
CA ARG A 337 49.63 44.87 9.59
C ARG A 337 50.27 46.19 9.28
N SER A 338 50.81 46.38 8.06
CA SER A 338 51.47 47.65 7.66
C SER A 338 50.50 48.86 7.67
N GLN A 339 49.24 48.61 7.36
CA GLN A 339 48.19 49.65 7.40
C GLN A 339 47.52 49.81 8.78
N GLY A 340 47.97 49.05 9.76
CA GLY A 340 47.40 49.05 11.10
C GLY A 340 45.93 48.64 11.18
N VAL A 341 45.49 47.77 10.25
CA VAL A 341 44.12 47.24 10.22
C VAL A 341 44.09 45.91 11.00
N ASP A 342 43.17 45.78 11.94
CA ASP A 342 42.89 44.55 12.64
C ASP A 342 41.99 43.65 11.79
N LEU A 343 42.37 42.36 11.62
CA LEU A 343 41.64 41.41 10.79
C LEU A 343 40.19 41.17 11.30
N SER A 344 40.05 41.09 12.64
CA SER A 344 38.75 40.87 13.26
C SER A 344 37.82 42.06 13.02
N LYS A 345 38.33 43.28 13.15
CA LYS A 345 37.57 44.52 12.92
C LYS A 345 37.19 44.67 11.44
N ALA A 346 38.12 44.38 10.52
CA ALA A 346 37.83 44.36 9.09
C ALA A 346 36.74 43.34 8.72
N GLY A 347 36.80 42.14 9.32
CA GLY A 347 35.77 41.12 9.14
C GLY A 347 34.41 41.55 9.69
N GLN A 348 34.38 42.25 10.84
CA GLN A 348 33.15 42.76 11.42
C GLN A 348 32.54 43.88 10.55
N ASP A 349 33.37 44.79 10.05
CA ASP A 349 32.93 45.86 9.16
C ASP A 349 32.29 45.30 7.88
N LEU A 350 32.95 44.35 7.23
CA LEU A 350 32.41 43.68 6.04
C LEU A 350 31.14 42.90 6.35
N SER A 351 31.11 42.16 7.46
CA SER A 351 29.93 41.42 7.89
C SER A 351 28.74 42.36 8.16
N THR A 352 28.99 43.50 8.75
CA THR A 352 27.95 44.52 9.00
C THR A 352 27.43 45.12 7.70
N LEU A 353 28.34 45.53 6.81
CA LEU A 353 27.99 46.23 5.57
C LEU A 353 27.36 45.34 4.49
N LEU A 354 27.75 44.05 4.41
CA LEU A 354 27.34 43.10 3.38
C LEU A 354 26.43 41.99 3.90
N GLY A 355 26.71 41.46 5.09
CA GLY A 355 26.10 40.24 5.63
C GLY A 355 24.80 40.44 6.40
N GLY A 356 24.34 41.69 6.57
CA GLY A 356 23.11 41.98 7.30
C GLY A 356 23.23 41.79 8.82
N ASN A 357 24.43 41.95 9.38
CA ASN A 357 24.63 42.01 10.83
C ASN A 357 23.91 43.23 11.42
N TYR A 358 23.33 43.11 12.60
CA TYR A 358 22.60 44.21 13.23
C TYR A 358 23.46 44.90 14.30
N VAL A 359 23.34 46.24 14.36
CA VAL A 359 24.08 47.05 15.32
C VAL A 359 23.26 47.40 16.56
N ASN A 360 21.95 47.39 16.46
CA ASN A 360 21.05 47.70 17.57
C ASN A 360 19.67 47.07 17.38
N ARG A 361 18.83 47.15 18.42
CA ARG A 361 17.42 46.78 18.39
C ARG A 361 16.59 47.92 18.95
N PHE A 362 15.37 48.09 18.44
CA PHE A 362 14.38 49.02 18.96
C PHE A 362 13.00 48.36 19.00
N SER A 363 12.12 48.86 19.84
CA SER A 363 10.78 48.35 20.01
C SER A 363 9.73 49.26 19.40
N ILE A 364 8.82 48.70 18.58
CA ILE A 364 7.61 49.37 18.10
C ILE A 364 6.42 48.49 18.41
N GLN A 365 5.42 49.01 19.07
CA GLN A 365 4.16 48.32 19.40
C GLN A 365 4.39 46.91 20.02
N GLY A 366 5.36 46.82 20.94
CA GLY A 366 5.69 45.55 21.64
C GLY A 366 6.49 44.52 20.83
N ARG A 367 6.92 44.84 19.59
CA ARG A 367 7.77 44.00 18.76
C ARG A 367 9.19 44.57 18.69
N SER A 368 10.19 43.69 18.82
CA SER A 368 11.60 44.03 18.71
C SER A 368 12.09 43.95 17.28
N TYR A 369 12.61 45.05 16.76
CA TYR A 369 13.17 45.15 15.41
C TYR A 369 14.69 45.32 15.46
N LYS A 370 15.40 44.79 14.47
CA LYS A 370 16.85 44.91 14.31
C LYS A 370 17.16 46.11 13.44
N VAL A 371 18.18 46.89 13.81
CA VAL A 371 18.77 47.93 12.95
C VAL A 371 19.92 47.30 12.18
N ILE A 372 19.75 47.13 10.88
CA ILE A 372 20.71 46.50 9.99
C ILE A 372 21.25 47.56 9.02
N PRO A 373 22.46 48.13 9.26
CA PRO A 373 23.09 48.99 8.29
C PRO A 373 23.59 48.17 7.09
N GLN A 374 23.40 48.69 5.90
CA GLN A 374 23.88 48.04 4.66
C GLN A 374 24.36 49.10 3.67
N ILE A 375 25.34 48.72 2.85
CA ILE A 375 25.72 49.49 1.67
C ILE A 375 24.55 49.54 0.69
N LYS A 376 24.35 50.64 0.02
CA LYS A 376 23.28 50.75 -1.00
C LYS A 376 23.44 49.68 -2.05
N ARG A 377 22.33 49.14 -2.54
CA ARG A 377 22.32 48.05 -3.51
C ARG A 377 23.11 48.38 -4.79
N ALA A 378 23.08 49.60 -5.26
CA ALA A 378 23.81 50.04 -6.45
C ALA A 378 25.35 49.96 -6.30
N GLU A 379 25.85 49.96 -5.07
CA GLU A 379 27.28 49.94 -4.75
C GLU A 379 27.79 48.51 -4.42
N ARG A 380 26.92 47.48 -4.54
CA ARG A 380 27.22 46.06 -4.31
C ARG A 380 26.55 45.10 -5.32
N LEU A 381 26.43 45.56 -6.57
CA LEU A 381 25.80 44.74 -7.65
C LEU A 381 26.75 43.68 -8.20
N THR A 382 28.04 43.98 -8.24
CA THR A 382 29.08 43.07 -8.76
C THR A 382 30.19 42.86 -7.72
N PRO A 383 30.91 41.70 -7.76
CA PRO A 383 32.02 41.47 -6.87
C PRO A 383 33.09 42.54 -6.89
N ASP A 384 33.41 43.13 -8.05
CA ASP A 384 34.46 44.11 -8.21
C ASP A 384 34.17 45.41 -7.39
N GLN A 385 32.90 45.72 -7.15
CA GLN A 385 32.52 46.87 -6.32
C GLN A 385 32.89 46.68 -4.84
N LEU A 386 33.18 45.47 -4.40
CA LEU A 386 33.63 45.18 -3.03
C LEU A 386 35.02 45.77 -2.77
N GLU A 387 35.86 45.94 -3.78
CA GLU A 387 37.17 46.54 -3.66
C GLU A 387 37.11 48.01 -3.20
N GLY A 388 36.02 48.71 -3.50
CA GLY A 388 35.76 50.08 -3.09
C GLY A 388 35.19 50.23 -1.67
N ILE A 389 34.98 49.15 -0.92
CA ILE A 389 34.50 49.20 0.46
C ILE A 389 35.62 49.63 1.39
N TYR A 390 35.31 50.52 2.33
CA TYR A 390 36.24 50.97 3.34
C TYR A 390 36.03 50.20 4.64
N VAL A 391 37.13 49.82 5.29
CA VAL A 391 37.15 49.22 6.63
C VAL A 391 37.93 50.12 7.60
N THR A 392 37.71 49.92 8.87
CA THR A 392 38.36 50.71 9.93
C THR A 392 39.79 50.25 10.18
N GLY A 393 40.73 51.17 9.94
CA GLY A 393 42.16 50.96 10.23
C GLY A 393 42.62 51.63 11.52
N LYS A 394 43.93 51.84 11.63
CA LYS A 394 44.54 52.50 12.78
C LYS A 394 43.99 53.92 12.97
N ASP A 395 43.79 54.32 14.21
CA ASP A 395 43.29 55.65 14.60
C ASP A 395 41.94 55.99 13.92
N GLU A 396 41.08 54.97 13.71
CA GLU A 396 39.75 55.08 13.07
C GLU A 396 39.78 55.60 11.64
N LYS A 397 40.92 55.60 10.97
CA LYS A 397 41.03 55.97 9.56
C LYS A 397 40.42 54.91 8.67
N LEU A 398 39.68 55.30 7.64
CA LEU A 398 39.07 54.41 6.66
C LEU A 398 40.14 54.00 5.62
N VAL A 399 40.32 52.70 5.42
CA VAL A 399 41.22 52.11 4.45
C VAL A 399 40.42 51.30 3.44
N PRO A 400 40.61 51.50 2.11
CA PRO A 400 39.87 50.72 1.11
C PRO A 400 40.32 49.25 1.13
N LEU A 401 39.38 48.33 0.95
CA LEU A 401 39.61 46.89 0.96
C LEU A 401 40.66 46.44 -0.06
N SER A 402 40.69 47.06 -1.24
CA SER A 402 41.66 46.82 -2.31
C SER A 402 43.11 47.00 -1.91
N THR A 403 43.39 47.73 -0.82
CA THR A 403 44.77 47.99 -0.34
C THR A 403 45.43 46.69 0.20
N PHE A 404 44.66 45.81 0.81
CA PHE A 404 45.17 44.64 1.54
C PHE A 404 44.35 43.37 1.27
N ALA A 405 43.38 43.39 0.39
CA ALA A 405 42.62 42.21 -0.01
C ALA A 405 42.52 42.10 -1.54
N THR A 406 42.41 40.88 -2.02
CA THR A 406 42.14 40.58 -3.42
C THR A 406 40.89 39.72 -3.47
N LEU A 407 40.08 39.89 -4.53
CA LEU A 407 38.91 39.06 -4.79
C LEU A 407 39.28 37.89 -5.69
N LYS A 408 38.89 36.70 -5.28
CA LYS A 408 38.98 35.50 -6.08
C LYS A 408 37.59 34.95 -6.34
N THR A 409 37.20 34.83 -7.61
CA THR A 409 35.94 34.21 -7.98
C THR A 409 36.13 32.71 -8.06
N THR A 410 35.30 31.98 -7.30
CA THR A 410 35.26 30.50 -7.26
C THR A 410 33.83 30.01 -7.54
N THR A 411 33.68 28.75 -7.72
CA THR A 411 32.36 28.10 -7.83
C THR A 411 32.26 27.04 -6.76
N GLU A 412 31.30 27.17 -5.89
CA GLU A 412 31.12 26.32 -4.73
C GLU A 412 29.78 25.58 -4.79
N PRO A 413 29.60 24.49 -4.03
CA PRO A 413 28.31 23.81 -3.96
C PRO A 413 27.30 24.67 -3.21
N ARG A 414 26.03 24.64 -3.65
CA ARG A 414 24.93 25.35 -2.98
C ARG A 414 24.70 24.83 -1.56
N ASP A 415 24.71 23.51 -1.41
CA ASP A 415 24.48 22.77 -0.16
C ASP A 415 25.39 21.55 -0.09
N LEU A 416 25.96 21.28 1.07
CA LEU A 416 26.65 20.04 1.40
C LEU A 416 25.76 19.23 2.34
N LYS A 417 25.19 18.16 1.83
CA LYS A 417 24.27 17.31 2.60
C LYS A 417 24.96 16.11 3.18
N LYS A 418 24.52 15.71 4.37
CA LYS A 418 24.92 14.46 4.99
C LYS A 418 23.72 13.52 5.11
N PHE A 419 24.01 12.25 4.97
CA PHE A 419 23.05 11.19 5.19
C PHE A 419 23.70 10.14 6.10
N GLN A 420 23.07 9.86 7.26
CA GLN A 420 23.68 8.98 8.27
C GLN A 420 25.14 9.34 8.62
N GLN A 421 25.42 10.64 8.76
CA GLN A 421 26.72 11.25 9.05
C GLN A 421 27.78 11.15 7.93
N LEU A 422 27.50 10.48 6.81
CA LEU A 422 28.36 10.44 5.63
C LEU A 422 28.04 11.60 4.69
N ASN A 423 29.01 12.04 3.90
CA ASN A 423 28.74 12.93 2.77
C ASN A 423 27.79 12.23 1.80
N ALA A 424 26.79 12.92 1.31
CA ALA A 424 25.77 12.31 0.49
C ALA A 424 25.31 13.19 -0.66
N VAL A 425 24.89 12.54 -1.73
CA VAL A 425 24.19 13.13 -2.87
C VAL A 425 22.93 12.34 -3.12
N ARG A 426 21.86 13.04 -3.47
CA ARG A 426 20.58 12.43 -3.84
C ARG A 426 20.31 12.62 -5.33
N ILE A 427 19.95 11.54 -5.98
CA ILE A 427 19.40 11.57 -7.33
C ILE A 427 17.87 11.56 -7.17
N GLN A 428 17.26 12.67 -7.55
CA GLN A 428 15.83 12.89 -7.46
C GLN A 428 15.21 12.77 -8.84
N GLY A 429 14.06 12.07 -8.94
CA GLY A 429 13.47 11.80 -10.23
C GLY A 429 11.95 11.71 -10.22
N VAL A 430 11.37 11.95 -11.41
CA VAL A 430 9.96 11.77 -11.70
C VAL A 430 9.85 10.76 -12.84
N ILE A 431 8.99 9.77 -12.65
CA ILE A 431 8.75 8.71 -13.64
C ILE A 431 7.49 9.02 -14.46
N PRO A 432 7.45 8.65 -15.75
CA PRO A 432 6.27 8.83 -16.59
C PRO A 432 5.11 7.92 -16.11
N PRO A 433 3.87 8.26 -16.45
CA PRO A 433 2.73 7.37 -16.25
C PRO A 433 2.97 6.00 -16.89
N GLY A 434 2.63 4.92 -16.15
CA GLY A 434 2.82 3.54 -16.60
C GLY A 434 4.18 2.91 -16.24
N VAL A 435 5.17 3.70 -15.81
CA VAL A 435 6.43 3.18 -15.27
C VAL A 435 6.31 3.00 -13.75
N SER A 436 6.69 1.82 -13.24
CA SER A 436 6.67 1.58 -11.79
C SER A 436 7.90 2.15 -11.10
N LEU A 437 7.72 2.64 -9.86
CA LEU A 437 8.83 3.12 -9.03
C LEU A 437 9.90 2.04 -8.83
N ASN A 438 9.48 0.79 -8.66
CA ASN A 438 10.40 -0.33 -8.52
C ASN A 438 11.30 -0.51 -9.75
N THR A 439 10.76 -0.39 -10.95
CA THR A 439 11.54 -0.52 -12.20
C THR A 439 12.61 0.56 -12.31
N ALA A 440 12.24 1.81 -12.01
CA ALA A 440 13.17 2.93 -12.02
C ALA A 440 14.30 2.77 -11.00
N LEU A 441 13.98 2.34 -9.76
CA LEU A 441 14.97 2.11 -8.72
C LEU A 441 15.90 0.94 -9.06
N THR A 442 15.36 -0.16 -9.57
CA THR A 442 16.17 -1.34 -9.95
C THR A 442 17.15 -1.01 -11.08
N MET A 443 16.77 -0.14 -12.01
CA MET A 443 17.69 0.36 -13.04
C MET A 443 18.81 1.17 -12.41
N LEU A 444 18.51 2.13 -11.53
CA LEU A 444 19.54 2.93 -10.83
C LEU A 444 20.47 2.04 -9.99
N GLU A 445 19.94 1.04 -9.28
CA GLU A 445 20.72 0.08 -8.51
C GLU A 445 21.70 -0.72 -9.40
N SER A 446 21.21 -1.19 -10.55
CA SER A 446 22.03 -1.96 -11.49
C SER A 446 23.15 -1.14 -12.11
N GLU A 447 22.90 0.12 -12.44
CA GLU A 447 23.93 1.03 -12.96
C GLU A 447 24.88 1.51 -11.86
N ALA A 448 24.37 1.79 -10.65
CA ALA A 448 25.20 2.15 -9.50
C ALA A 448 26.19 1.04 -9.13
N ALA A 449 25.75 -0.23 -9.17
CA ALA A 449 26.62 -1.37 -8.90
C ALA A 449 27.78 -1.51 -9.90
N LYS A 450 27.64 -0.97 -11.13
CA LYS A 450 28.70 -0.97 -12.15
C LYS A 450 29.66 0.21 -12.01
N ILE A 451 29.17 1.35 -11.53
CA ILE A 451 29.90 2.64 -11.56
C ILE A 451 30.56 2.94 -10.21
N LEU A 452 29.91 2.61 -9.09
CA LEU A 452 30.36 2.99 -7.76
C LEU A 452 31.51 2.09 -7.28
N PRO A 453 32.64 2.67 -6.85
CA PRO A 453 33.74 1.91 -6.27
C PRO A 453 33.44 1.46 -4.83
N LYS A 454 34.32 0.63 -4.26
CA LYS A 454 34.24 0.23 -2.85
C LYS A 454 34.33 1.45 -1.93
N GLY A 455 33.47 1.47 -0.88
CA GLY A 455 33.37 2.59 0.06
C GLY A 455 32.22 3.56 -0.23
N PHE A 456 31.53 3.39 -1.35
CA PHE A 456 30.27 4.05 -1.63
C PHE A 456 29.10 3.13 -1.28
N THR A 457 28.10 3.69 -0.62
CA THR A 457 26.88 2.97 -0.22
C THR A 457 25.67 3.59 -0.89
N VAL A 458 24.74 2.72 -1.26
CA VAL A 458 23.43 3.12 -1.80
C VAL A 458 22.38 3.00 -0.71
N ASP A 459 21.57 4.01 -0.56
CA ASP A 459 20.39 4.03 0.30
C ASP A 459 19.26 4.81 -0.40
N TYR A 460 18.17 5.02 0.26
CA TYR A 460 16.97 5.66 -0.30
C TYR A 460 16.40 6.66 0.69
N ALA A 461 15.60 7.60 0.20
CA ALA A 461 14.80 8.49 1.02
C ALA A 461 13.33 8.47 0.54
N GLY A 462 12.45 9.10 1.31
CA GLY A 462 11.05 9.27 0.93
C GLY A 462 10.32 7.98 0.52
N GLU A 463 9.54 8.07 -0.56
CA GLU A 463 8.73 6.98 -1.10
C GLU A 463 9.60 5.79 -1.54
N SER A 464 10.78 6.05 -2.11
CA SER A 464 11.74 5.03 -2.52
C SER A 464 12.19 4.15 -1.35
N ARG A 465 12.47 4.76 -0.19
CA ARG A 465 12.82 4.04 1.04
C ARG A 465 11.66 3.22 1.57
N GLN A 466 10.49 3.80 1.60
CA GLN A 466 9.28 3.12 2.05
C GLN A 466 9.00 1.87 1.20
N LEU A 467 9.10 1.99 -0.13
CA LEU A 467 8.92 0.85 -1.03
C LEU A 467 9.91 -0.29 -0.74
N ARG A 468 11.19 0.01 -0.55
CA ARG A 468 12.22 -1.00 -0.25
C ARG A 468 12.04 -1.62 1.14
N THR A 469 11.65 -0.84 2.14
CA THR A 469 11.49 -1.29 3.53
C THR A 469 10.21 -2.11 3.71
N GLU A 470 9.07 -1.61 3.23
CA GLU A 470 7.78 -2.27 3.44
C GLU A 470 7.65 -3.53 2.57
N GLY A 471 8.20 -3.54 1.36
CA GLY A 471 8.20 -4.72 0.49
C GLY A 471 8.91 -5.94 1.12
N ARG A 472 9.95 -5.73 1.93
CA ARG A 472 10.64 -6.81 2.67
C ARG A 472 9.80 -7.33 3.86
N LYS A 473 9.08 -6.45 4.54
CA LYS A 473 8.25 -6.82 5.70
C LYS A 473 7.03 -7.64 5.29
N PHE A 474 6.47 -7.37 4.12
CA PHE A 474 5.29 -8.08 3.63
C PHE A 474 5.45 -9.60 3.61
N LEU A 475 6.56 -10.10 3.08
CA LEU A 475 6.79 -11.54 3.00
C LEU A 475 6.79 -12.19 4.39
N GLY A 476 7.42 -11.55 5.37
CA GLY A 476 7.42 -12.02 6.76
C GLY A 476 6.01 -12.06 7.35
N THR A 477 5.23 -10.99 7.17
CA THR A 477 3.85 -10.90 7.65
C THR A 477 2.95 -11.95 6.97
N PHE A 478 3.10 -12.13 5.66
CA PHE A 478 2.34 -13.12 4.88
C PHE A 478 2.63 -14.55 5.35
N LEU A 479 3.90 -14.92 5.51
CA LEU A 479 4.31 -16.23 6.03
C LEU A 479 3.82 -16.45 7.45
N LEU A 480 3.94 -15.45 8.33
CA LEU A 480 3.44 -15.53 9.70
C LEU A 480 1.93 -15.73 9.75
N SER A 481 1.17 -15.03 8.90
CA SER A 481 -0.27 -15.24 8.78
C SER A 481 -0.60 -16.68 8.34
N GLY A 482 0.12 -17.20 7.35
CA GLY A 482 -0.04 -18.59 6.89
C GLY A 482 0.25 -19.63 7.98
N ILE A 483 1.33 -19.43 8.75
CA ILE A 483 1.68 -20.29 9.88
C ILE A 483 0.61 -20.24 10.97
N LEU A 484 0.13 -19.05 11.33
CA LEU A 484 -0.92 -18.90 12.34
C LEU A 484 -2.22 -19.58 11.92
N ILE A 485 -2.65 -19.41 10.68
CA ILE A 485 -3.81 -20.11 10.14
C ILE A 485 -3.62 -21.63 10.25
N TYR A 486 -2.45 -22.11 9.80
CA TYR A 486 -2.13 -23.54 9.86
C TYR A 486 -2.19 -24.09 11.28
N LEU A 487 -1.61 -23.38 12.26
CA LEU A 487 -1.60 -23.82 13.67
C LEU A 487 -2.99 -23.77 14.30
N VAL A 488 -3.78 -22.74 14.01
CA VAL A 488 -5.17 -22.63 14.50
C VAL A 488 -6.01 -23.78 13.96
N LEU A 489 -5.89 -24.08 12.67
CA LEU A 489 -6.59 -25.21 12.06
C LEU A 489 -6.08 -26.55 12.60
N ALA A 490 -4.77 -26.70 12.83
CA ALA A 490 -4.21 -27.93 13.40
C ALA A 490 -4.74 -28.21 14.81
N ALA A 491 -4.87 -27.15 15.62
CA ALA A 491 -5.49 -27.26 16.95
C ALA A 491 -7.00 -27.61 16.87
N GLN A 492 -7.72 -27.03 15.88
CA GLN A 492 -9.16 -27.24 15.72
C GLN A 492 -9.50 -28.64 15.19
N PHE A 493 -8.71 -29.16 14.26
CA PHE A 493 -8.94 -30.48 13.65
C PHE A 493 -8.21 -31.61 14.39
N GLU A 494 -7.44 -31.30 15.45
CA GLU A 494 -6.57 -32.27 16.14
C GLU A 494 -5.69 -33.07 15.15
N SER A 495 -5.31 -32.43 14.05
CA SER A 495 -4.64 -33.05 12.90
C SER A 495 -3.72 -32.05 12.20
N PHE A 496 -2.50 -32.47 11.84
CA PHE A 496 -1.63 -31.69 10.95
C PHE A 496 -1.91 -31.92 9.46
N ARG A 497 -2.67 -32.96 9.10
CA ARG A 497 -2.98 -33.27 7.70
C ARG A 497 -4.14 -32.47 7.15
N ASP A 498 -5.18 -32.25 7.95
CA ASP A 498 -6.39 -31.56 7.51
C ASP A 498 -6.13 -30.08 7.19
N PRO A 499 -5.37 -29.29 8.00
CA PRO A 499 -4.95 -27.95 7.63
C PRO A 499 -4.14 -27.92 6.32
N PHE A 500 -3.27 -28.89 6.12
CA PHE A 500 -2.50 -28.99 4.87
C PHE A 500 -3.42 -29.19 3.66
N ILE A 501 -4.41 -30.08 3.76
CA ILE A 501 -5.42 -30.32 2.71
C ILE A 501 -6.17 -29.03 2.38
N ILE A 502 -6.63 -28.33 3.42
CA ILE A 502 -7.40 -27.09 3.28
C ILE A 502 -6.56 -26.01 2.59
N LEU A 503 -5.38 -25.75 3.13
CA LEU A 503 -4.54 -24.65 2.62
C LEU A 503 -3.93 -24.97 1.25
N ALA A 504 -3.41 -26.17 1.03
CA ALA A 504 -2.84 -26.56 -0.27
C ALA A 504 -3.90 -26.65 -1.37
N GLY A 505 -5.14 -27.02 -1.02
CA GLY A 505 -6.24 -27.14 -1.97
C GLY A 505 -6.95 -25.83 -2.31
N SER A 506 -6.74 -24.75 -1.55
CA SER A 506 -7.46 -23.50 -1.74
C SER A 506 -6.55 -22.29 -1.95
N VAL A 507 -5.54 -22.08 -1.10
CA VAL A 507 -4.76 -20.83 -1.04
C VAL A 507 -3.94 -20.57 -2.30
N PRO A 508 -3.12 -21.51 -2.83
CA PRO A 508 -2.31 -21.24 -4.01
C PRO A 508 -3.15 -20.88 -5.25
N LEU A 509 -4.30 -21.51 -5.38
CA LEU A 509 -5.22 -21.31 -6.50
C LEU A 509 -5.86 -19.91 -6.45
N ALA A 510 -6.26 -19.49 -5.25
CA ALA A 510 -6.78 -18.14 -5.03
C ALA A 510 -5.71 -17.06 -5.23
N LEU A 511 -4.49 -17.30 -4.76
CA LEU A 511 -3.35 -16.38 -4.97
C LEU A 511 -3.01 -16.23 -6.45
N SER A 512 -3.01 -17.33 -7.23
CA SER A 512 -2.82 -17.26 -8.67
C SER A 512 -3.91 -16.43 -9.34
N GLY A 513 -5.18 -16.62 -8.95
CA GLY A 513 -6.29 -15.82 -9.44
C GLY A 513 -6.19 -14.34 -9.09
N ALA A 514 -5.78 -14.02 -7.87
CA ALA A 514 -5.60 -12.65 -7.42
C ALA A 514 -4.41 -11.94 -8.10
N LEU A 515 -3.31 -12.65 -8.35
CA LEU A 515 -2.11 -12.10 -8.98
C LEU A 515 -2.21 -11.99 -10.51
N LEU A 516 -3.15 -12.68 -11.13
CA LEU A 516 -3.40 -12.58 -12.56
C LEU A 516 -3.73 -11.13 -12.99
N PHE A 517 -4.55 -10.42 -12.23
CA PHE A 517 -4.98 -9.07 -12.59
C PHE A 517 -3.91 -7.99 -12.43
N PRO A 518 -3.05 -7.99 -11.40
CA PRO A 518 -1.84 -7.19 -11.37
C PRO A 518 -0.90 -7.49 -12.54
N PHE A 519 -0.72 -8.76 -12.91
CA PHE A 519 0.09 -9.16 -14.05
C PHE A 519 -0.46 -8.63 -15.38
N LEU A 520 -1.78 -8.60 -15.56
CA LEU A 520 -2.46 -8.02 -16.72
C LEU A 520 -2.50 -6.46 -16.69
N GLY A 521 -1.97 -5.82 -15.65
CA GLY A 521 -1.93 -4.36 -15.55
C GLY A 521 -3.22 -3.71 -15.08
N ALA A 522 -4.22 -4.47 -14.58
CA ALA A 522 -5.45 -3.91 -14.03
C ALA A 522 -5.27 -3.23 -12.66
N THR A 523 -4.24 -3.62 -11.92
CA THR A 523 -3.79 -3.01 -10.67
C THR A 523 -2.30 -3.29 -10.48
N THR A 524 -1.72 -2.81 -9.37
CA THR A 524 -0.31 -3.02 -9.03
C THR A 524 -0.16 -3.84 -7.75
N ILE A 525 1.03 -4.40 -7.51
CA ILE A 525 1.38 -4.95 -6.20
C ILE A 525 1.80 -3.79 -5.30
N ASN A 526 0.94 -3.44 -4.37
CA ASN A 526 1.11 -2.33 -3.42
C ASN A 526 0.61 -2.76 -2.03
N ILE A 527 0.77 -1.91 -1.01
CA ILE A 527 0.37 -2.25 0.37
C ILE A 527 -1.11 -2.66 0.50
N TYR A 528 -2.00 -2.10 -0.31
CA TYR A 528 -3.44 -2.42 -0.29
C TYR A 528 -3.72 -3.78 -0.93
N SER A 529 -3.15 -4.06 -2.11
CA SER A 529 -3.28 -5.39 -2.74
C SER A 529 -2.64 -6.49 -1.90
N GLN A 530 -1.52 -6.20 -1.21
CA GLN A 530 -0.87 -7.12 -0.28
C GLN A 530 -1.78 -7.50 0.89
N ILE A 531 -2.49 -6.53 1.47
CA ILE A 531 -3.49 -6.80 2.52
C ILE A 531 -4.68 -7.59 1.95
N GLY A 532 -5.10 -7.25 0.73
CA GLY A 532 -6.07 -8.05 0.00
C GLY A 532 -5.65 -9.51 -0.15
N LEU A 533 -4.38 -9.79 -0.47
CA LEU A 533 -3.85 -11.16 -0.55
C LEU A 533 -3.87 -11.89 0.80
N ILE A 534 -3.48 -11.23 1.90
CA ILE A 534 -3.54 -11.83 3.24
C ILE A 534 -5.00 -12.13 3.63
N THR A 535 -5.90 -11.18 3.42
CA THR A 535 -7.34 -11.34 3.67
C THR A 535 -7.92 -12.50 2.87
N LEU A 536 -7.54 -12.62 1.60
CA LEU A 536 -8.00 -13.67 0.69
C LEU A 536 -7.63 -15.07 1.20
N VAL A 537 -6.44 -15.25 1.80
CA VAL A 537 -6.03 -16.54 2.37
C VAL A 537 -7.03 -17.00 3.43
N GLY A 538 -7.43 -16.11 4.33
CA GLY A 538 -8.44 -16.43 5.35
C GLY A 538 -9.82 -16.75 4.77
N LEU A 539 -10.24 -15.96 3.76
CA LEU A 539 -11.54 -16.13 3.13
C LEU A 539 -11.71 -17.45 2.39
N VAL A 540 -10.71 -17.80 1.58
CA VAL A 540 -10.80 -19.01 0.73
C VAL A 540 -10.61 -20.28 1.55
N SER A 541 -9.83 -20.23 2.64
CA SER A 541 -9.66 -21.36 3.55
C SER A 541 -10.99 -21.84 4.15
N LYS A 542 -11.95 -20.94 4.37
CA LYS A 542 -13.29 -21.23 4.90
C LYS A 542 -14.03 -22.28 4.06
N ASN A 543 -13.97 -22.19 2.74
CA ASN A 543 -14.60 -23.14 1.85
C ASN A 543 -14.01 -24.56 2.01
N GLY A 544 -12.68 -24.64 2.15
CA GLY A 544 -11.97 -25.88 2.42
C GLY A 544 -12.32 -26.49 3.79
N ILE A 545 -12.43 -25.64 4.84
CA ILE A 545 -12.83 -26.08 6.19
C ILE A 545 -14.18 -26.79 6.14
N LEU A 546 -15.19 -26.19 5.50
CA LEU A 546 -16.54 -26.73 5.42
C LEU A 546 -16.58 -28.09 4.70
N ILE A 547 -15.79 -28.27 3.63
CA ILE A 547 -15.73 -29.55 2.88
C ILE A 547 -15.04 -30.61 3.72
N VAL A 548 -13.86 -30.32 4.29
CA VAL A 548 -13.04 -31.29 5.01
C VAL A 548 -13.74 -31.74 6.30
N GLU A 549 -14.29 -30.83 7.07
CA GLU A 549 -15.00 -31.17 8.31
C GLU A 549 -16.22 -32.08 8.04
N PHE A 550 -17.01 -31.72 7.03
CA PHE A 550 -18.18 -32.54 6.69
C PHE A 550 -17.79 -33.91 6.13
N ALA A 551 -16.69 -34.00 5.35
CA ALA A 551 -16.16 -35.26 4.88
C ALA A 551 -15.64 -36.14 6.03
N ASN A 552 -14.98 -35.58 7.04
CA ASN A 552 -14.55 -36.28 8.24
C ASN A 552 -15.75 -36.84 9.01
N LYS A 553 -16.80 -36.04 9.23
CA LYS A 553 -18.03 -36.50 9.89
C LYS A 553 -18.72 -37.64 9.14
N LEU A 554 -18.75 -37.60 7.80
CA LEU A 554 -19.31 -38.70 7.00
C LEU A 554 -18.47 -40.00 7.09
N GLN A 555 -17.12 -39.87 7.18
CA GLN A 555 -16.28 -41.05 7.42
C GLN A 555 -16.52 -41.66 8.82
N GLU A 556 -16.69 -40.87 9.86
CA GLU A 556 -17.04 -41.30 11.21
C GLU A 556 -18.39 -42.03 11.26
N GLN A 557 -19.31 -41.69 10.37
CA GLN A 557 -20.58 -42.38 10.15
C GLN A 557 -20.42 -43.69 9.34
N GLY A 558 -19.21 -44.03 8.86
CA GLY A 558 -18.90 -45.26 8.15
C GLY A 558 -18.91 -45.14 6.63
N ARG A 559 -18.99 -43.95 6.04
CA ARG A 559 -18.84 -43.76 4.58
C ARG A 559 -17.38 -43.97 4.15
N ASP A 560 -17.20 -44.53 2.97
CA ASP A 560 -15.87 -44.63 2.35
C ASP A 560 -15.31 -43.22 2.05
N LYS A 561 -14.00 -43.07 2.13
CA LYS A 561 -13.27 -41.81 1.99
C LYS A 561 -13.61 -41.06 0.70
N VAL A 562 -13.70 -41.78 -0.43
CA VAL A 562 -14.00 -41.14 -1.73
C VAL A 562 -15.45 -40.69 -1.80
N HIS A 563 -16.38 -41.58 -1.36
CA HIS A 563 -17.80 -41.23 -1.33
C HIS A 563 -18.08 -40.14 -0.30
N ALA A 564 -17.44 -40.15 0.87
CA ALA A 564 -17.59 -39.15 1.90
C ALA A 564 -17.23 -37.74 1.39
N VAL A 565 -16.11 -37.58 0.67
CA VAL A 565 -15.70 -36.25 0.15
C VAL A 565 -16.54 -35.78 -1.03
N ILE A 566 -17.01 -36.70 -1.89
CA ILE A 566 -17.93 -36.35 -3.01
C ILE A 566 -19.27 -35.87 -2.43
N GLU A 567 -19.82 -36.58 -1.46
CA GLU A 567 -21.05 -36.25 -0.77
C GLU A 567 -20.90 -34.92 -0.02
N ALA A 568 -19.78 -34.74 0.70
CA ALA A 568 -19.48 -33.48 1.39
C ALA A 568 -19.41 -32.28 0.44
N ALA A 569 -18.65 -32.38 -0.63
CA ALA A 569 -18.51 -31.31 -1.61
C ALA A 569 -19.83 -30.99 -2.32
N THR A 570 -20.64 -32.02 -2.63
CA THR A 570 -21.96 -31.87 -3.27
C THR A 570 -22.96 -31.20 -2.33
N THR A 571 -22.99 -31.61 -1.06
CA THR A 571 -23.90 -31.02 -0.05
C THR A 571 -23.49 -29.57 0.26
N ARG A 572 -22.22 -29.27 0.34
CA ARG A 572 -21.70 -27.94 0.63
C ARG A 572 -21.59 -27.02 -0.59
N LEU A 573 -21.95 -27.50 -1.78
CA LEU A 573 -21.89 -26.71 -3.02
C LEU A 573 -22.77 -25.44 -2.93
N ARG A 574 -24.01 -25.58 -2.44
CA ARG A 574 -24.96 -24.45 -2.35
C ARG A 574 -24.47 -23.39 -1.37
N PRO A 575 -24.12 -23.69 -0.12
CA PRO A 575 -23.53 -22.74 0.82
C PRO A 575 -22.31 -22.01 0.23
N ILE A 576 -21.35 -22.76 -0.32
CA ILE A 576 -20.10 -22.18 -0.85
C ILE A 576 -20.37 -21.22 -1.99
N LEU A 577 -21.27 -21.55 -2.92
CA LEU A 577 -21.61 -20.64 -4.03
C LEU A 577 -22.38 -19.41 -3.55
N MET A 578 -23.31 -19.57 -2.59
CA MET A 578 -24.07 -18.46 -2.03
C MET A 578 -23.16 -17.50 -1.27
N THR A 579 -22.29 -18.02 -0.41
CA THR A 579 -21.33 -17.19 0.36
C THR A 579 -20.31 -16.52 -0.56
N THR A 580 -19.76 -17.23 -1.54
CA THR A 580 -18.86 -16.64 -2.53
C THR A 580 -19.56 -15.53 -3.33
N ALA A 581 -20.78 -15.76 -3.78
CA ALA A 581 -21.53 -14.74 -4.52
C ALA A 581 -21.84 -13.51 -3.63
N ALA A 582 -22.26 -13.72 -2.38
CA ALA A 582 -22.52 -12.64 -1.43
C ALA A 582 -21.25 -11.82 -1.15
N THR A 583 -20.13 -12.48 -0.90
CA THR A 583 -18.84 -11.82 -0.64
C THR A 583 -18.33 -11.07 -1.87
N VAL A 584 -18.39 -11.68 -3.06
CA VAL A 584 -18.01 -11.03 -4.32
C VAL A 584 -18.87 -9.80 -4.59
N MET A 585 -20.19 -9.93 -4.46
CA MET A 585 -21.11 -8.79 -4.66
C MET A 585 -20.91 -7.69 -3.61
N GLY A 586 -20.62 -8.07 -2.35
CA GLY A 586 -20.28 -7.12 -1.28
C GLY A 586 -18.99 -6.32 -1.54
N HIS A 587 -18.01 -6.93 -2.22
CA HIS A 587 -16.75 -6.27 -2.57
C HIS A 587 -16.76 -5.60 -3.97
N MET A 588 -17.77 -5.87 -4.82
CA MET A 588 -17.88 -5.30 -6.17
C MET A 588 -17.86 -3.76 -6.20
N PRO A 589 -18.49 -3.03 -5.26
CA PRO A 589 -18.40 -1.58 -5.20
C PRO A 589 -16.95 -1.06 -5.05
N LEU A 590 -16.06 -1.84 -4.43
CA LEU A 590 -14.64 -1.48 -4.31
C LEU A 590 -13.91 -1.59 -5.65
N VAL A 591 -14.26 -2.58 -6.48
CA VAL A 591 -13.68 -2.76 -7.82
C VAL A 591 -14.01 -1.59 -8.73
N PHE A 592 -15.22 -1.07 -8.64
CA PHE A 592 -15.69 0.05 -9.47
C PHE A 592 -15.65 1.41 -8.77
N ALA A 593 -14.95 1.50 -7.62
CA ALA A 593 -14.82 2.76 -6.91
C ALA A 593 -14.21 3.86 -7.79
N ARG A 594 -14.75 5.07 -7.70
CA ARG A 594 -14.28 6.27 -8.39
C ARG A 594 -14.13 7.42 -7.39
N GLY A 595 -13.34 8.42 -7.76
CA GLY A 595 -13.12 9.58 -6.92
C GLY A 595 -11.96 9.39 -5.93
N PRO A 596 -11.87 10.25 -4.89
CA PRO A 596 -10.78 10.21 -3.91
C PRO A 596 -10.65 8.86 -3.22
N GLY A 597 -9.43 8.33 -3.09
CA GLY A 597 -9.15 7.01 -2.50
C GLY A 597 -9.59 5.82 -3.36
N ALA A 598 -9.91 6.03 -4.64
CA ALA A 598 -10.34 4.96 -5.54
C ALA A 598 -9.25 3.93 -5.81
N GLY A 599 -8.00 4.35 -5.97
CA GLY A 599 -6.88 3.47 -6.27
C GLY A 599 -6.64 2.43 -5.19
N ALA A 600 -6.68 2.85 -3.92
CA ALA A 600 -6.56 1.96 -2.77
C ALA A 600 -7.71 0.93 -2.72
N ARG A 601 -8.97 1.40 -2.87
CA ARG A 601 -10.16 0.54 -2.88
C ARG A 601 -10.17 -0.43 -4.05
N ASN A 602 -9.83 0.02 -5.26
CA ASN A 602 -9.74 -0.83 -6.44
C ASN A 602 -8.68 -1.91 -6.27
N SER A 603 -7.51 -1.59 -5.72
CA SER A 603 -6.43 -2.55 -5.48
C SER A 603 -6.87 -3.70 -4.55
N ILE A 604 -7.53 -3.38 -3.44
CA ILE A 604 -8.11 -4.39 -2.53
C ILE A 604 -9.24 -5.15 -3.21
N GLY A 605 -10.20 -4.42 -3.82
CA GLY A 605 -11.40 -4.99 -4.45
C GLY A 605 -11.07 -5.98 -5.57
N ILE A 606 -10.19 -5.60 -6.50
CA ILE A 606 -9.76 -6.46 -7.62
C ILE A 606 -9.08 -7.72 -7.08
N THR A 607 -8.15 -7.58 -6.13
CA THR A 607 -7.43 -8.72 -5.53
C THR A 607 -8.37 -9.70 -4.85
N LEU A 608 -9.32 -9.20 -4.06
CA LEU A 608 -10.29 -10.05 -3.35
C LEU A 608 -11.29 -10.71 -4.29
N VAL A 609 -11.92 -9.94 -5.17
CA VAL A 609 -12.96 -10.45 -6.08
C VAL A 609 -12.40 -11.49 -7.04
N SER A 610 -11.26 -11.19 -7.68
CA SER A 610 -10.63 -12.13 -8.62
C SER A 610 -10.13 -13.40 -7.92
N GLY A 611 -9.47 -13.25 -6.78
CA GLY A 611 -9.00 -14.38 -5.99
C GLY A 611 -10.13 -15.23 -5.43
N MET A 612 -11.23 -14.62 -4.99
CA MET A 612 -12.42 -15.35 -4.52
C MET A 612 -13.11 -16.14 -5.62
N ILE A 613 -13.36 -15.53 -6.80
CA ILE A 613 -14.01 -16.21 -7.91
C ILE A 613 -13.16 -17.40 -8.37
N ILE A 614 -11.91 -17.15 -8.72
CA ILE A 614 -11.00 -18.19 -9.23
C ILE A 614 -10.71 -19.22 -8.15
N GLY A 615 -10.40 -18.79 -6.93
CA GLY A 615 -10.13 -19.66 -5.80
C GLY A 615 -11.30 -20.58 -5.47
N SER A 616 -12.54 -20.06 -5.41
CA SER A 616 -13.72 -20.88 -5.08
C SER A 616 -14.01 -21.94 -6.14
N VAL A 617 -13.91 -21.58 -7.44
CA VAL A 617 -14.10 -22.55 -8.53
C VAL A 617 -13.09 -23.68 -8.41
N PHE A 618 -11.84 -23.38 -8.21
CA PHE A 618 -10.82 -24.43 -8.08
C PHE A 618 -10.91 -25.21 -6.77
N THR A 619 -11.20 -24.56 -5.65
CA THR A 619 -11.34 -25.21 -4.32
C THR A 619 -12.36 -26.35 -4.35
N LEU A 620 -13.47 -26.18 -5.08
CA LEU A 620 -14.51 -27.21 -5.22
C LEU A 620 -14.01 -28.51 -5.86
N PHE A 621 -12.93 -28.51 -6.63
CA PHE A 621 -12.34 -29.69 -7.25
C PHE A 621 -11.05 -30.16 -6.56
N PHE A 622 -10.20 -29.22 -6.16
CA PHE A 622 -8.87 -29.56 -5.65
C PHE A 622 -8.86 -29.97 -4.17
N VAL A 623 -9.68 -29.37 -3.32
CA VAL A 623 -9.78 -29.81 -1.92
C VAL A 623 -10.26 -31.25 -1.83
N PRO A 624 -11.32 -31.71 -2.54
CA PRO A 624 -11.69 -33.11 -2.59
C PRO A 624 -10.57 -34.03 -3.10
N ALA A 625 -9.83 -33.60 -4.11
CA ALA A 625 -8.74 -34.42 -4.67
C ALA A 625 -7.57 -34.60 -3.70
N ILE A 626 -7.12 -33.52 -3.06
CA ILE A 626 -6.05 -33.60 -2.05
C ILE A 626 -6.53 -34.36 -0.82
N TYR A 627 -7.82 -34.23 -0.44
CA TYR A 627 -8.40 -34.97 0.64
C TYR A 627 -8.31 -36.48 0.39
N VAL A 628 -8.69 -36.98 -0.79
CA VAL A 628 -8.58 -38.39 -1.14
C VAL A 628 -7.14 -38.91 -1.02
N LEU A 629 -6.14 -38.06 -1.36
CA LEU A 629 -4.73 -38.45 -1.32
C LEU A 629 -4.16 -38.46 0.12
N VAL A 630 -4.41 -37.40 0.89
CA VAL A 630 -3.67 -37.07 2.13
C VAL A 630 -4.45 -37.42 3.40
N ALA A 631 -5.80 -37.30 3.39
CA ALA A 631 -6.62 -37.49 4.60
C ALA A 631 -6.47 -38.88 5.22
N ARG A 632 -6.61 -38.96 6.54
CA ARG A 632 -6.67 -40.22 7.26
C ARG A 632 -8.01 -40.94 6.97
N THR A 633 -8.01 -42.24 7.07
CA THR A 633 -9.25 -43.03 7.12
C THR A 633 -9.72 -43.05 8.56
N HIS A 634 -10.88 -42.46 8.83
CA HIS A 634 -11.50 -42.49 10.14
C HIS A 634 -12.22 -43.83 10.31
N LYS A 635 -12.08 -44.43 11.49
CA LYS A 635 -12.83 -45.63 11.85
C LYS A 635 -14.24 -45.23 12.30
N LYS A 636 -15.23 -46.08 12.02
CA LYS A 636 -16.59 -45.92 12.50
C LYS A 636 -16.59 -45.77 14.02
N VAL A 637 -17.18 -44.69 14.54
CA VAL A 637 -17.37 -44.49 15.98
C VAL A 637 -18.62 -45.31 16.36
N GLU A 638 -18.45 -46.35 17.20
CA GLU A 638 -19.55 -47.07 17.79
C GLU A 638 -20.18 -46.18 18.88
N SER A 639 -21.42 -45.73 18.70
CA SER A 639 -22.18 -45.07 19.75
C SER A 639 -22.63 -46.08 20.80
N VAL A 640 -22.36 -45.79 22.07
CA VAL A 640 -22.85 -46.56 23.23
C VAL A 640 -23.96 -45.73 23.85
N ASP A 641 -25.17 -46.29 23.95
CA ASP A 641 -26.30 -45.65 24.64
C ASP A 641 -26.05 -45.57 26.15
N GLU A 642 -26.81 -44.70 26.85
CA GLU A 642 -26.75 -44.52 28.29
C GLU A 642 -26.92 -45.87 29.07
N ASN A 643 -27.43 -46.91 28.45
CA ASN A 643 -27.57 -48.24 29.00
C ASN A 643 -26.42 -49.22 28.67
N GLY A 644 -25.35 -48.73 28.03
CA GLY A 644 -24.18 -49.58 27.67
C GLY A 644 -24.38 -50.50 26.47
N GLU A 645 -25.50 -50.44 25.74
CA GLU A 645 -25.72 -51.20 24.53
C GLU A 645 -25.17 -50.47 23.29
N LYS A 646 -24.48 -51.24 22.43
CA LYS A 646 -23.93 -50.73 21.17
C LYS A 646 -25.07 -50.52 20.16
N THR A 647 -25.50 -49.30 19.99
CA THR A 647 -26.48 -48.95 18.95
C THR A 647 -25.76 -48.59 17.65
N GLN A 648 -26.26 -49.14 16.55
CA GLN A 648 -25.84 -48.71 15.22
C GLN A 648 -26.42 -47.31 14.96
N PRO A 649 -25.59 -46.28 14.61
CA PRO A 649 -26.14 -45.01 14.21
C PRO A 649 -27.06 -45.21 13.00
N GLU A 650 -28.29 -44.74 13.11
CA GLU A 650 -29.24 -44.72 12.01
C GLU A 650 -28.59 -43.98 10.81
N LEU A 651 -28.44 -44.74 9.70
CA LEU A 651 -28.06 -44.12 8.44
C LEU A 651 -29.21 -43.21 8.01
N VAL A 652 -29.05 -41.92 8.25
CA VAL A 652 -29.94 -40.94 7.63
C VAL A 652 -29.68 -41.02 6.13
N GLU A 653 -30.53 -41.73 5.41
CA GLU A 653 -30.55 -41.73 3.94
C GLU A 653 -30.83 -40.28 3.51
N VAL A 654 -29.76 -39.63 3.10
CA VAL A 654 -29.90 -38.38 2.36
C VAL A 654 -30.45 -38.78 1.00
N ALA A 655 -31.73 -38.53 0.76
CA ALA A 655 -32.33 -38.71 -0.56
C ALA A 655 -31.49 -38.00 -1.61
N VAL A 656 -30.94 -38.77 -2.52
CA VAL A 656 -30.04 -38.36 -3.61
C VAL A 656 -30.80 -37.55 -4.67
#